data_6ef417f986c0bde47eda6e1dc8942ed4
#
_entry.id   6ef417f986c0bde47eda6e1dc8942ed4
#
_cell.length_a   1.000
_cell.length_b   1.000
_cell.length_c   1.000
_cell.angle_alpha   90.00
_cell.angle_beta   90.00
_cell.angle_gamma   90.00
#
_symmetry.space_group_name_H-M   'P 1'
#
loop_
_entity.id
_entity.type
_entity.pdbx_description
1 polymer ?
#
loop_
_entity_poly.entity_id
_entity_poly.type
_entity_poly.pdbx_seq_one_letter_code
_entity_poly.pdbx_strand_id
1 'polypeptide(L)'
;MNMKTLFVKIAASVLVLASMAACSEKVQYAPVNPPGNITEQPGGDSTSTPDYSAFELNVVGRYLKDSDGNIVNLHGFGQTYSPFFNNWGWNDYDVEGCLSYNKRMIDAVLSAGWEMDFIRMHMDPYWSDDPNQESVRYEGHERFSETRFRKYLDEVFVPMAEYMVSRGLYVVMRPPGVSPEKIAVGDDYQAFLIKVWDIVSKHKKLKNNGRIMFELANEPINIKGPDGTYASSGDGHFQKLTEYFQAIVDKIRGNDCRNIIWVPGLGYQSQYAGYATYPIKGENIGYAVHVYPGWYGSDAEQPSAELGGVMGGGYEGFQRGWDAQVGPAAAIAPIMVTEMDWAPAKYDSSWGKSITGVVGGTGFGANFKYIADNTGNVSWMIFTGQELLAQFRDVPGTPGNYTFLNDPEACPWPVYHWFKEYAGKASAEAELTGLEIMGVEDGIQIRMGDSRSLIVNAVYSDGTKSAVTSNASVTSSDESVVKVEGGKLVALKEGKADVTVSYSSAAGVTKELVVDVTVITPFPLTEDMFDPSIWEAGSFDEQTGTLITGQYGFGGWQYAEGLDISGFKTLTVELGNDNDSQVSFRLFDKNNYWSDPAMYDFGNSRKIVVDLHSMKDKNGGKISPEHIYIAGFWSLGGKPIVIKSITLAQ
;
A
#
# COMPACT_ATOMS: atom_id res chain seq x y z
N MET A 1 -7.07 15.09 27.62
CA MET A 1 -6.78 14.98 26.20
C MET A 1 -5.27 15.21 26.02
N ASN A 2 -4.54 14.23 25.60
CA ASN A 2 -3.07 14.22 25.71
C ASN A 2 -2.46 15.02 24.56
N MET A 3 -1.53 15.93 24.87
CA MET A 3 -0.86 16.83 23.92
C MET A 3 -0.22 16.10 22.70
N LYS A 4 0.13 14.83 22.85
CA LYS A 4 0.65 13.98 21.76
C LYS A 4 -0.39 13.69 20.66
N THR A 5 -1.67 13.61 20.97
CA THR A 5 -2.74 13.35 20.00
C THR A 5 -3.11 14.62 19.19
N LEU A 6 -2.83 15.79 19.75
CA LEU A 6 -3.02 17.06 19.04
C LEU A 6 -1.93 17.30 18.00
N PHE A 7 -0.69 16.91 18.31
CA PHE A 7 0.44 17.04 17.37
C PHE A 7 0.31 16.13 16.14
N VAL A 8 -0.21 14.92 16.28
CA VAL A 8 -0.43 14.00 15.14
C VAL A 8 -1.52 14.54 14.18
N LYS A 9 -2.53 15.24 14.71
CA LYS A 9 -3.59 15.83 13.87
C LYS A 9 -3.14 17.09 13.13
N ILE A 10 -2.25 17.88 13.75
CA ILE A 10 -1.67 19.06 13.10
C ILE A 10 -0.63 18.66 12.04
N ALA A 11 0.09 17.58 12.28
CA ALA A 11 1.11 17.06 11.37
C ALA A 11 0.52 16.56 10.04
N ALA A 12 -0.57 15.79 10.07
CA ALA A 12 -1.23 15.33 8.85
C ALA A 12 -1.76 16.51 7.99
N SER A 13 -2.28 17.56 8.64
CA SER A 13 -2.76 18.76 7.94
C SER A 13 -1.62 19.60 7.34
N VAL A 14 -0.43 19.57 7.96
CA VAL A 14 0.75 20.30 7.48
C VAL A 14 1.42 19.55 6.32
N LEU A 15 1.35 18.21 6.29
CA LEU A 15 1.96 17.42 5.21
C LEU A 15 1.24 17.64 3.86
N VAL A 16 -0.10 17.65 3.88
CA VAL A 16 -0.88 17.92 2.67
C VAL A 16 -0.71 19.38 2.24
N LEU A 17 -0.60 20.32 3.20
CA LEU A 17 -0.25 21.71 2.89
C LEU A 17 1.21 21.86 2.43
N ALA A 18 2.14 21.05 2.94
CA ALA A 18 3.53 21.06 2.49
C ALA A 18 3.69 20.40 1.11
N SER A 19 2.93 19.35 0.79
CA SER A 19 2.91 18.78 -0.56
C SER A 19 2.25 19.74 -1.56
N MET A 20 1.20 20.45 -1.16
CA MET A 20 0.60 21.52 -1.98
C MET A 20 1.49 22.78 -2.05
N ALA A 21 2.20 23.13 -0.98
CA ALA A 21 3.15 24.25 -0.98
C ALA A 21 4.45 23.92 -1.74
N ALA A 22 4.87 22.66 -1.76
CA ALA A 22 5.98 22.22 -2.60
C ALA A 22 5.67 22.28 -4.10
N CYS A 23 4.38 22.17 -4.48
CA CYS A 23 3.91 22.46 -5.84
C CYS A 23 3.83 23.97 -6.15
N SER A 24 3.98 24.88 -5.16
CA SER A 24 3.87 26.32 -5.34
C SER A 24 5.20 27.04 -5.58
N GLU A 25 6.33 26.36 -5.48
CA GLU A 25 7.57 26.94 -5.98
C GLU A 25 7.47 27.02 -7.51
N LYS A 26 7.60 28.24 -8.02
CA LYS A 26 7.57 28.55 -9.45
C LYS A 26 8.68 27.76 -10.16
N VAL A 27 8.40 26.53 -10.55
CA VAL A 27 9.23 25.83 -11.52
C VAL A 27 8.99 26.56 -12.85
N GLN A 28 9.93 27.40 -13.25
CA GLN A 28 9.96 27.94 -14.60
C GLN A 28 10.32 26.76 -15.53
N TYR A 29 9.31 26.09 -16.05
CA TYR A 29 9.53 25.20 -17.18
C TYR A 29 10.04 26.06 -18.34
N ALA A 30 11.16 25.66 -18.93
CA ALA A 30 11.56 26.23 -20.19
C ALA A 30 10.39 26.05 -21.19
N PRO A 31 10.04 27.08 -21.97
CA PRO A 31 8.95 26.94 -22.93
C PRO A 31 9.24 25.74 -23.82
N VAL A 32 8.33 24.77 -23.79
CA VAL A 32 8.41 23.62 -24.68
C VAL A 32 8.23 24.17 -26.09
N ASN A 33 9.31 24.21 -26.87
CA ASN A 33 9.18 24.47 -28.28
C ASN A 33 8.22 23.41 -28.84
N PRO A 34 7.19 23.81 -29.59
CA PRO A 34 6.27 22.84 -30.16
C PRO A 34 7.09 21.79 -30.93
N PRO A 35 6.78 20.51 -30.79
CA PRO A 35 7.42 19.47 -31.58
C PRO A 35 7.31 19.89 -33.04
N GLY A 36 8.47 19.90 -33.73
CA GLY A 36 8.51 20.25 -35.15
C GLY A 36 7.44 19.46 -35.89
N ASN A 37 6.75 20.13 -36.81
CA ASN A 37 5.62 19.68 -37.59
C ASN A 37 5.50 18.15 -37.67
N ILE A 38 4.62 17.58 -36.82
CA ILE A 38 4.09 16.26 -37.10
C ILE A 38 3.21 16.48 -38.33
N THR A 39 3.67 16.04 -39.47
CA THR A 39 2.82 15.97 -40.67
C THR A 39 1.60 15.16 -40.27
N GLU A 40 0.45 15.83 -40.28
CA GLU A 40 -0.82 15.14 -40.17
C GLU A 40 -0.81 14.00 -41.19
N GLN A 41 -0.77 12.76 -40.74
CA GLN A 41 -1.19 11.67 -41.60
C GLN A 41 -2.69 11.94 -41.85
N PRO A 42 -3.14 12.00 -43.09
CA PRO A 42 -4.55 12.15 -43.39
C PRO A 42 -5.25 10.91 -42.83
N GLY A 43 -5.86 11.06 -41.67
CA GLY A 43 -6.82 10.10 -41.17
C GLY A 43 -7.91 9.96 -42.20
N GLY A 44 -8.13 8.77 -42.70
CA GLY A 44 -9.21 8.49 -43.61
C GLY A 44 -10.51 9.04 -43.03
N ASP A 45 -11.20 9.80 -43.85
CA ASP A 45 -12.49 10.41 -43.55
C ASP A 45 -13.55 9.30 -43.40
N SER A 46 -13.58 8.68 -42.20
CA SER A 46 -14.70 7.83 -41.82
C SER A 46 -15.68 8.70 -41.08
N THR A 47 -16.67 9.17 -41.78
CA THR A 47 -17.78 10.02 -41.31
C THR A 47 -18.77 9.30 -40.40
N SER A 48 -18.47 8.11 -39.90
CA SER A 48 -19.25 7.45 -38.86
C SER A 48 -18.60 7.73 -37.50
N THR A 49 -19.24 8.57 -36.69
CA THR A 49 -18.93 8.65 -35.25
C THR A 49 -19.04 7.23 -34.67
N PRO A 50 -18.01 6.69 -34.01
CA PRO A 50 -18.13 5.39 -33.36
C PRO A 50 -19.33 5.39 -32.43
N ASP A 51 -20.11 4.31 -32.45
CA ASP A 51 -21.21 4.12 -31.51
C ASP A 51 -20.64 3.63 -30.17
N TYR A 52 -20.42 4.56 -29.24
CA TYR A 52 -19.97 4.27 -27.88
C TYR A 52 -21.13 4.01 -26.90
N SER A 53 -22.34 3.76 -27.39
CA SER A 53 -23.52 3.50 -26.57
C SER A 53 -23.49 2.13 -25.88
N ALA A 54 -22.68 1.20 -26.37
CA ALA A 54 -22.45 -0.09 -25.72
C ALA A 54 -21.45 0.05 -24.58
N PHE A 55 -21.82 -0.41 -23.39
CA PHE A 55 -20.88 -0.50 -22.27
C PHE A 55 -19.89 -1.63 -22.54
N GLU A 56 -18.64 -1.29 -22.79
CA GLU A 56 -17.56 -2.26 -22.94
C GLU A 56 -17.16 -2.86 -21.59
N LEU A 57 -17.31 -2.09 -20.50
CA LEU A 57 -17.03 -2.53 -19.14
C LEU A 57 -18.26 -2.38 -18.25
N ASN A 58 -18.45 -3.34 -17.35
CA ASN A 58 -19.47 -3.32 -16.31
C ASN A 58 -18.87 -3.78 -14.97
N VAL A 59 -19.46 -3.30 -13.87
CA VAL A 59 -19.14 -3.85 -12.55
C VAL A 59 -19.96 -5.11 -12.33
N VAL A 60 -19.27 -6.23 -12.13
CA VAL A 60 -19.85 -7.53 -11.82
C VAL A 60 -19.21 -8.08 -10.54
N GLY A 61 -19.97 -8.08 -9.45
CA GLY A 61 -19.42 -8.37 -8.14
C GLY A 61 -18.31 -7.38 -7.78
N ARG A 62 -17.15 -7.90 -7.44
CA ARG A 62 -16.00 -7.07 -7.07
C ARG A 62 -15.13 -6.62 -8.26
N TYR A 63 -15.48 -6.94 -9.49
CA TYR A 63 -14.61 -6.73 -10.65
C TYR A 63 -15.20 -5.78 -11.68
N LEU A 64 -14.33 -5.07 -12.40
CA LEU A 64 -14.65 -4.61 -13.74
C LEU A 64 -14.53 -5.79 -14.70
N LYS A 65 -15.54 -6.02 -15.53
CA LYS A 65 -15.54 -7.05 -16.55
C LYS A 65 -15.87 -6.48 -17.93
N ASP A 66 -15.21 -7.02 -18.94
CA ASP A 66 -15.54 -6.77 -20.34
C ASP A 66 -16.79 -7.55 -20.79
N SER A 67 -17.19 -7.39 -22.06
CA SER A 67 -18.33 -8.08 -22.66
C SER A 67 -18.17 -9.61 -22.70
N ASP A 68 -16.94 -10.12 -22.66
CA ASP A 68 -16.63 -11.54 -22.68
C ASP A 68 -16.57 -12.13 -21.26
N GLY A 69 -16.74 -11.29 -20.23
CA GLY A 69 -16.72 -11.66 -18.82
C GLY A 69 -15.33 -11.70 -18.20
N ASN A 70 -14.30 -11.28 -18.92
CA ASN A 70 -12.94 -11.20 -18.40
C ASN A 70 -12.78 -10.02 -17.44
N ILE A 71 -11.91 -10.17 -16.44
CA ILE A 71 -11.53 -9.12 -15.51
C ILE A 71 -10.60 -8.13 -16.22
N VAL A 72 -10.89 -6.86 -16.07
CA VAL A 72 -10.09 -5.76 -16.62
C VAL A 72 -9.68 -4.81 -15.50
N ASN A 73 -8.39 -4.54 -15.38
CA ASN A 73 -7.85 -3.49 -14.53
C ASN A 73 -7.25 -2.41 -15.43
N LEU A 74 -7.63 -1.16 -15.21
CA LEU A 74 -7.24 -0.03 -16.04
C LEU A 74 -6.04 0.71 -15.46
N HIS A 75 -5.16 1.20 -16.32
CA HIS A 75 -3.97 1.97 -15.94
C HIS A 75 -3.94 3.30 -16.69
N GLY A 76 -3.67 4.40 -15.99
CA GLY A 76 -3.83 5.70 -16.59
C GLY A 76 -3.02 6.83 -15.95
N PHE A 77 -3.42 8.07 -16.24
CA PHE A 77 -2.83 9.27 -15.64
C PHE A 77 -3.85 10.38 -15.41
N GLY A 78 -3.46 11.38 -14.61
CA GLY A 78 -4.26 12.58 -14.37
C GLY A 78 -4.01 13.66 -15.41
N GLN A 79 -5.07 14.33 -15.87
CA GLN A 79 -4.96 15.47 -16.75
C GLN A 79 -4.83 16.77 -15.97
N THR A 80 -3.89 17.60 -16.38
CA THR A 80 -3.81 19.01 -16.00
C THR A 80 -4.13 19.88 -17.22
N TYR A 81 -4.96 20.89 -17.05
CA TYR A 81 -5.43 21.71 -18.19
C TYR A 81 -4.48 22.81 -18.61
N SER A 82 -3.52 23.13 -17.80
CA SER A 82 -2.62 24.26 -18.02
C SER A 82 -1.19 23.77 -17.96
N PRO A 83 -0.27 24.35 -18.76
CA PRO A 83 1.15 24.08 -18.62
C PRO A 83 1.71 24.47 -17.24
N PHE A 84 0.93 25.21 -16.47
CA PHE A 84 1.26 25.65 -15.11
C PHE A 84 0.22 25.06 -14.16
N PHE A 85 0.54 23.94 -13.54
CA PHE A 85 -0.28 23.38 -12.48
C PHE A 85 -0.55 24.44 -11.41
N ASN A 86 -1.83 24.66 -11.03
CA ASN A 86 -2.30 25.72 -10.12
C ASN A 86 -2.19 27.17 -10.61
N ASN A 87 -1.82 27.42 -11.83
CA ASN A 87 -1.85 28.78 -12.36
C ASN A 87 -3.14 29.11 -13.14
N TRP A 88 -4.07 28.21 -13.19
CA TRP A 88 -5.49 28.34 -13.58
C TRP A 88 -5.79 29.06 -14.89
N GLY A 89 -4.79 29.42 -15.66
CA GLY A 89 -4.93 30.49 -16.63
C GLY A 89 -4.82 30.06 -18.08
N TRP A 90 -5.92 30.07 -18.76
CA TRP A 90 -5.99 30.20 -20.21
C TRP A 90 -6.41 31.64 -20.51
N ASN A 91 -5.50 32.58 -20.59
CA ASN A 91 -5.72 33.99 -20.82
C ASN A 91 -7.12 34.27 -21.38
N ASP A 92 -7.95 35.02 -20.65
CA ASP A 92 -9.31 35.36 -21.02
C ASP A 92 -10.22 34.19 -21.43
N TYR A 93 -10.04 33.03 -20.83
CA TYR A 93 -10.80 31.81 -21.12
C TYR A 93 -10.65 31.33 -22.58
N ASP A 94 -9.42 31.26 -23.05
CA ASP A 94 -9.06 30.74 -24.38
C ASP A 94 -9.35 29.24 -24.49
N VAL A 95 -10.53 28.90 -24.95
CA VAL A 95 -11.02 27.54 -25.16
C VAL A 95 -10.17 26.79 -26.21
N GLU A 96 -9.89 27.48 -27.33
CA GLU A 96 -9.16 26.87 -28.46
C GLU A 96 -7.72 26.53 -28.05
N GLY A 97 -7.03 27.44 -27.37
CA GLY A 97 -5.71 27.21 -26.84
C GLY A 97 -5.68 26.05 -25.83
N CYS A 98 -6.67 26.00 -24.92
CA CYS A 98 -6.80 24.92 -23.95
C CYS A 98 -6.98 23.54 -24.62
N LEU A 99 -7.94 23.42 -25.49
CA LEU A 99 -8.22 22.16 -26.21
C LEU A 99 -7.01 21.72 -27.05
N SER A 100 -6.43 22.65 -27.80
CA SER A 100 -5.27 22.40 -28.65
C SER A 100 -4.06 21.92 -27.84
N TYR A 101 -3.77 22.58 -26.72
CA TYR A 101 -2.68 22.17 -25.82
C TYR A 101 -2.90 20.77 -25.27
N ASN A 102 -4.04 20.49 -24.67
CA ASN A 102 -4.33 19.22 -24.03
C ASN A 102 -4.36 18.05 -25.04
N LYS A 103 -4.94 18.26 -26.22
CA LYS A 103 -4.90 17.26 -27.29
C LYS A 103 -3.46 16.89 -27.69
N ARG A 104 -2.61 17.92 -27.88
CA ARG A 104 -1.18 17.67 -28.18
C ARG A 104 -0.45 16.92 -27.06
N MET A 105 -0.76 17.23 -25.78
CA MET A 105 -0.15 16.54 -24.65
C MET A 105 -0.58 15.07 -24.57
N ILE A 106 -1.86 14.79 -24.75
CA ILE A 106 -2.37 13.42 -24.79
C ILE A 106 -1.68 12.64 -25.92
N ASP A 107 -1.63 13.21 -27.13
CA ASP A 107 -0.95 12.58 -28.26
C ASP A 107 0.54 12.37 -27.99
N ALA A 108 1.19 13.31 -27.35
CA ALA A 108 2.60 13.19 -27.00
C ALA A 108 2.87 12.09 -25.97
N VAL A 109 2.00 11.93 -24.97
CA VAL A 109 2.10 10.83 -23.99
C VAL A 109 1.93 9.47 -24.68
N LEU A 110 0.90 9.32 -25.50
CA LEU A 110 0.66 8.08 -26.24
C LEU A 110 1.79 7.78 -27.24
N SER A 111 2.28 8.83 -27.94
CA SER A 111 3.40 8.70 -28.87
C SER A 111 4.72 8.39 -28.19
N ALA A 112 4.86 8.66 -26.90
CA ALA A 112 5.99 8.25 -26.08
C ALA A 112 5.97 6.76 -25.72
N GLY A 113 4.91 6.04 -26.13
CA GLY A 113 4.78 4.59 -25.91
C GLY A 113 4.18 4.21 -24.58
N TRP A 114 3.55 5.15 -23.87
CA TRP A 114 2.76 4.81 -22.70
C TRP A 114 1.52 4.04 -23.10
N GLU A 115 1.37 2.85 -22.56
CA GLU A 115 0.18 2.02 -22.71
C GLU A 115 -0.84 2.42 -21.64
N MET A 116 -1.65 3.43 -21.96
CA MET A 116 -2.63 4.02 -21.06
C MET A 116 -4.04 3.58 -21.44
N ASP A 117 -4.84 3.15 -20.46
CA ASP A 117 -6.23 2.77 -20.65
C ASP A 117 -7.17 3.92 -20.36
N PHE A 118 -6.83 4.83 -19.42
CA PHE A 118 -7.73 5.91 -19.03
C PHE A 118 -7.02 7.20 -18.63
N ILE A 119 -7.80 8.27 -18.65
CA ILE A 119 -7.41 9.58 -18.12
C ILE A 119 -8.42 10.01 -17.06
N ARG A 120 -7.93 10.41 -15.88
CA ARG A 120 -8.73 11.12 -14.90
C ARG A 120 -8.79 12.59 -15.27
N MET A 121 -9.97 13.06 -15.67
CA MET A 121 -10.21 14.39 -16.18
C MET A 121 -10.85 15.28 -15.12
N HIS A 122 -10.20 16.37 -14.78
CA HIS A 122 -10.74 17.37 -13.88
C HIS A 122 -11.72 18.29 -14.63
N MET A 123 -12.91 18.53 -14.09
CA MET A 123 -13.71 19.65 -14.51
C MET A 123 -13.27 20.89 -13.74
N ASP A 124 -12.16 21.49 -14.20
CA ASP A 124 -11.41 22.51 -13.47
C ASP A 124 -12.29 23.72 -13.06
N PRO A 125 -12.23 24.17 -11.79
CA PRO A 125 -12.98 25.31 -11.27
C PRO A 125 -12.74 26.61 -12.02
N TYR A 126 -11.58 26.81 -12.66
CA TYR A 126 -11.31 27.97 -13.49
C TYR A 126 -12.43 28.26 -14.51
N TRP A 127 -13.00 27.20 -15.08
CA TRP A 127 -14.07 27.33 -16.09
C TRP A 127 -15.45 27.55 -15.47
N SER A 128 -15.70 27.01 -14.27
CA SER A 128 -17.01 26.99 -13.64
C SER A 128 -17.23 28.08 -12.60
N ASP A 129 -16.18 28.65 -12.04
CA ASP A 129 -16.28 29.67 -10.99
C ASP A 129 -16.67 31.03 -11.55
N ASP A 130 -17.42 31.80 -10.76
CA ASP A 130 -17.70 33.21 -11.05
C ASP A 130 -16.45 34.06 -10.79
N PRO A 131 -15.84 34.66 -11.81
CA PRO A 131 -14.61 35.44 -11.65
C PRO A 131 -14.81 36.75 -10.86
N ASN A 132 -16.07 37.17 -10.64
CA ASN A 132 -16.41 38.40 -9.91
C ASN A 132 -16.56 38.15 -8.41
N GLN A 133 -16.56 36.88 -7.95
CA GLN A 133 -16.58 36.56 -6.53
C GLN A 133 -15.17 36.43 -5.99
N GLU A 134 -14.92 37.06 -4.84
CA GLU A 134 -13.63 36.94 -4.17
C GLU A 134 -13.35 35.49 -3.75
N SER A 135 -12.12 35.06 -3.95
CA SER A 135 -11.65 33.72 -3.59
C SER A 135 -11.49 33.62 -2.09
N VAL A 136 -12.31 32.86 -1.41
CA VAL A 136 -12.17 32.59 0.03
C VAL A 136 -11.19 31.44 0.27
N ARG A 137 -11.04 30.52 -0.67
CA ARG A 137 -10.05 29.43 -0.78
C ARG A 137 -10.30 28.65 -2.05
N TYR A 138 -9.40 27.71 -2.41
CA TYR A 138 -9.50 26.77 -3.53
C TYR A 138 -10.63 25.71 -3.40
N GLU A 139 -11.56 25.88 -2.47
CA GLU A 139 -12.69 25.01 -2.19
C GLU A 139 -13.86 25.43 -3.07
N GLY A 140 -13.87 24.94 -4.31
CA GLY A 140 -14.56 25.44 -5.48
C GLY A 140 -16.09 25.49 -5.51
N HIS A 141 -16.86 25.14 -4.47
CA HIS A 141 -18.32 25.15 -4.58
C HIS A 141 -18.97 26.52 -4.27
N GLU A 142 -18.32 27.36 -3.48
CA GLU A 142 -18.85 28.67 -3.07
C GLU A 142 -18.90 29.67 -4.23
N ARG A 143 -18.02 29.53 -5.20
CA ARG A 143 -17.93 30.37 -6.39
C ARG A 143 -18.60 29.76 -7.62
N PHE A 144 -19.14 28.57 -7.49
CA PHE A 144 -19.70 27.82 -8.61
C PHE A 144 -20.84 28.57 -9.30
N SER A 145 -20.70 28.79 -10.62
CA SER A 145 -21.71 29.34 -11.48
C SER A 145 -22.27 28.25 -12.40
N GLU A 146 -23.52 27.86 -12.20
CA GLU A 146 -24.17 26.86 -13.04
C GLU A 146 -24.16 27.26 -14.52
N THR A 147 -24.38 28.55 -14.81
CA THR A 147 -24.38 29.07 -16.18
C THR A 147 -23.03 28.90 -16.86
N ARG A 148 -21.93 29.19 -16.11
CA ARG A 148 -20.59 29.01 -16.64
C ARG A 148 -20.26 27.53 -16.78
N PHE A 149 -20.60 26.73 -15.76
CA PHE A 149 -20.38 25.29 -15.82
C PHE A 149 -21.05 24.66 -17.03
N ARG A 150 -22.31 24.98 -17.33
CA ARG A 150 -23.02 24.48 -18.52
C ARG A 150 -22.33 24.90 -19.80
N LYS A 151 -21.93 26.18 -19.89
CA LYS A 151 -21.21 26.69 -21.06
C LYS A 151 -19.94 25.91 -21.31
N TYR A 152 -19.07 25.80 -20.31
CA TYR A 152 -17.76 25.15 -20.47
C TYR A 152 -17.81 23.63 -20.40
N LEU A 153 -18.90 23.04 -19.89
CA LEU A 153 -19.17 21.62 -20.10
C LEU A 153 -19.28 21.32 -21.61
N ASP A 154 -20.04 22.16 -22.36
CA ASP A 154 -20.19 22.01 -23.80
C ASP A 154 -18.93 22.40 -24.58
N GLU A 155 -18.24 23.46 -24.18
CA GLU A 155 -17.14 24.04 -24.96
C GLU A 155 -15.75 23.45 -24.63
N VAL A 156 -15.54 22.91 -23.41
CA VAL A 156 -14.24 22.41 -22.97
C VAL A 156 -14.29 20.93 -22.55
N PHE A 157 -15.12 20.58 -21.55
CA PHE A 157 -15.02 19.26 -20.93
C PHE A 157 -15.54 18.14 -21.84
N VAL A 158 -16.66 18.34 -22.49
CA VAL A 158 -17.21 17.37 -23.44
C VAL A 158 -16.30 17.19 -24.66
N PRO A 159 -15.83 18.23 -25.36
CA PRO A 159 -14.89 18.07 -26.47
C PRO A 159 -13.57 17.38 -26.05
N MET A 160 -13.11 17.61 -24.83
CA MET A 160 -11.92 16.95 -24.29
C MET A 160 -12.19 15.47 -24.05
N ALA A 161 -13.31 15.13 -23.39
CA ALA A 161 -13.69 13.73 -23.15
C ALA A 161 -13.90 12.97 -24.46
N GLU A 162 -14.59 13.58 -25.46
CA GLU A 162 -14.74 12.98 -26.79
C GLU A 162 -13.38 12.74 -27.48
N TYR A 163 -12.43 13.67 -27.30
CA TYR A 163 -11.10 13.49 -27.84
C TYR A 163 -10.36 12.29 -27.21
N MET A 164 -10.38 12.17 -25.87
CA MET A 164 -9.79 11.03 -25.15
C MET A 164 -10.42 9.71 -25.62
N VAL A 165 -11.76 9.67 -25.70
CA VAL A 165 -12.49 8.50 -26.20
C VAL A 165 -12.11 8.17 -27.65
N SER A 166 -11.91 9.16 -28.51
CA SER A 166 -11.46 8.95 -29.89
C SER A 166 -10.05 8.37 -30.00
N ARG A 167 -9.25 8.49 -28.93
CA ARG A 167 -7.92 7.87 -28.80
C ARG A 167 -7.98 6.47 -28.19
N GLY A 168 -9.18 5.91 -27.97
CA GLY A 168 -9.37 4.59 -27.38
C GLY A 168 -9.32 4.57 -25.85
N LEU A 169 -9.30 5.73 -25.20
CA LEU A 169 -9.16 5.84 -23.75
C LEU A 169 -10.52 5.86 -23.05
N TYR A 170 -10.58 5.34 -21.84
CA TYR A 170 -11.64 5.63 -20.89
C TYR A 170 -11.40 6.98 -20.22
N VAL A 171 -12.47 7.61 -19.75
CA VAL A 171 -12.41 8.91 -19.08
C VAL A 171 -13.10 8.84 -17.75
N VAL A 172 -12.37 9.16 -16.68
CA VAL A 172 -12.93 9.33 -15.34
C VAL A 172 -13.09 10.82 -15.07
N MET A 173 -14.32 11.32 -15.14
CA MET A 173 -14.61 12.73 -14.87
C MET A 173 -14.83 12.94 -13.38
N ARG A 174 -14.19 13.97 -12.81
CA ARG A 174 -14.43 14.41 -11.45
C ARG A 174 -14.97 15.83 -11.38
N PRO A 175 -15.75 16.20 -10.32
CA PRO A 175 -16.36 17.51 -10.22
C PRO A 175 -15.34 18.64 -10.01
N PRO A 176 -15.72 19.90 -10.19
CA PRO A 176 -14.85 21.04 -9.93
C PRO A 176 -14.43 21.14 -8.46
N GLY A 177 -13.14 21.43 -8.25
CA GLY A 177 -12.58 21.70 -6.93
C GLY A 177 -12.29 20.47 -6.07
N VAL A 178 -12.05 20.71 -4.80
CA VAL A 178 -11.81 19.70 -3.76
C VAL A 178 -12.91 19.79 -2.71
N SER A 179 -13.09 18.71 -1.95
CA SER A 179 -14.09 18.68 -0.88
C SER A 179 -13.70 19.61 0.27
N PRO A 180 -14.65 20.27 0.93
CA PRO A 180 -14.40 20.96 2.18
C PRO A 180 -13.85 20.01 3.26
N GLU A 181 -13.09 20.56 4.23
CA GLU A 181 -12.57 19.77 5.36
C GLU A 181 -13.68 19.05 6.13
N LYS A 182 -14.86 19.64 6.19
CA LYS A 182 -16.03 19.14 6.92
C LYS A 182 -17.25 19.12 6.02
N ILE A 183 -17.84 17.93 5.87
CA ILE A 183 -19.08 17.74 5.13
C ILE A 183 -20.17 17.16 6.04
N ALA A 184 -21.43 17.38 5.67
CA ALA A 184 -22.57 16.85 6.39
C ALA A 184 -23.71 16.52 5.41
N VAL A 185 -24.48 15.47 5.69
CA VAL A 185 -25.67 15.14 4.90
C VAL A 185 -26.61 16.34 4.85
N GLY A 186 -26.95 16.78 3.64
CA GLY A 186 -27.81 17.94 3.39
C GLY A 186 -27.09 19.30 3.41
N ASP A 187 -25.77 19.33 3.42
CA ASP A 187 -25.00 20.57 3.33
C ASP A 187 -24.95 21.17 1.91
N ASP A 188 -24.40 22.37 1.80
CA ASP A 188 -24.30 23.10 0.54
C ASP A 188 -23.36 22.38 -0.45
N TYR A 189 -22.33 21.69 0.04
CA TYR A 189 -21.44 20.95 -0.83
C TYR A 189 -22.11 19.71 -1.42
N GLN A 190 -22.93 18.98 -0.66
CA GLN A 190 -23.74 17.90 -1.21
C GLN A 190 -24.72 18.42 -2.27
N ALA A 191 -25.37 19.56 -2.00
CA ALA A 191 -26.29 20.20 -2.97
C ALA A 191 -25.57 20.62 -4.25
N PHE A 192 -24.33 21.13 -4.13
CA PHE A 192 -23.46 21.42 -5.27
C PHE A 192 -23.12 20.17 -6.08
N LEU A 193 -22.68 19.07 -5.44
CA LEU A 193 -22.37 17.83 -6.13
C LEU A 193 -23.59 17.23 -6.82
N ILE A 194 -24.76 17.22 -6.16
CA ILE A 194 -26.01 16.78 -6.76
C ILE A 194 -26.33 17.60 -8.02
N LYS A 195 -26.13 18.92 -7.99
CA LYS A 195 -26.34 19.80 -9.13
C LYS A 195 -25.37 19.51 -10.27
N VAL A 196 -24.07 19.40 -9.99
CA VAL A 196 -23.05 19.07 -11.00
C VAL A 196 -23.39 17.75 -11.69
N TRP A 197 -23.67 16.70 -10.90
CA TRP A 197 -23.94 15.38 -11.45
C TRP A 197 -25.32 15.28 -12.13
N ASP A 198 -26.30 16.06 -11.69
CA ASP A 198 -27.58 16.18 -12.42
C ASP A 198 -27.39 16.75 -13.84
N ILE A 199 -26.51 17.74 -14.00
CA ILE A 199 -26.17 18.32 -15.29
C ILE A 199 -25.39 17.33 -16.17
N VAL A 200 -24.31 16.75 -15.61
CA VAL A 200 -23.40 15.85 -16.34
C VAL A 200 -24.11 14.57 -16.78
N SER A 201 -24.88 13.95 -15.86
CA SER A 201 -25.58 12.69 -16.15
C SER A 201 -26.77 12.83 -17.12
N LYS A 202 -27.21 14.04 -17.41
CA LYS A 202 -28.22 14.35 -18.47
C LYS A 202 -27.61 14.72 -19.80
N HIS A 203 -26.30 15.01 -19.82
CA HIS A 203 -25.68 15.51 -21.06
C HIS A 203 -25.60 14.37 -22.09
N LYS A 204 -26.17 14.62 -23.29
CA LYS A 204 -26.40 13.60 -24.33
C LYS A 204 -25.16 12.85 -24.83
N LYS A 205 -23.97 13.48 -24.74
CA LYS A 205 -22.68 12.86 -25.14
C LYS A 205 -21.95 12.14 -24.02
N LEU A 206 -22.36 12.38 -22.76
CA LEU A 206 -21.76 11.77 -21.58
C LEU A 206 -22.62 10.65 -21.02
N LYS A 207 -23.93 10.88 -20.94
CA LYS A 207 -24.91 9.89 -20.45
C LYS A 207 -24.85 8.63 -21.28
N ASN A 208 -24.66 7.50 -20.58
CA ASN A 208 -24.60 6.18 -21.18
C ASN A 208 -23.51 6.00 -22.25
N ASN A 209 -22.48 6.84 -22.25
CA ASN A 209 -21.28 6.60 -23.01
C ASN A 209 -20.42 5.58 -22.24
N GLY A 210 -20.22 4.39 -22.81
CA GLY A 210 -19.59 3.26 -22.17
C GLY A 210 -18.11 3.48 -21.80
N ARG A 211 -17.46 4.52 -22.35
CA ARG A 211 -16.08 4.88 -22.03
C ARG A 211 -15.95 6.03 -21.04
N ILE A 212 -17.08 6.58 -20.55
CA ILE A 212 -17.09 7.68 -19.59
C ILE A 212 -17.56 7.19 -18.23
N MET A 213 -16.80 7.49 -17.20
CA MET A 213 -17.02 7.14 -15.81
C MET A 213 -17.05 8.41 -14.96
N PHE A 214 -17.66 8.35 -13.78
CA PHE A 214 -17.83 9.51 -12.90
C PHE A 214 -17.19 9.22 -11.52
N GLU A 215 -16.32 10.10 -11.06
CA GLU A 215 -15.80 10.12 -9.70
C GLU A 215 -16.52 11.22 -8.91
N LEU A 216 -17.28 10.85 -7.87
CA LEU A 216 -18.31 11.73 -7.31
C LEU A 216 -17.79 12.97 -6.60
N ALA A 217 -16.62 12.92 -5.97
CA ALA A 217 -15.99 14.05 -5.29
C ALA A 217 -14.48 13.83 -5.21
N ASN A 218 -13.72 14.88 -4.90
CA ASN A 218 -12.29 14.80 -4.64
C ASN A 218 -12.00 15.05 -3.16
N GLU A 219 -11.38 14.07 -2.53
CA GLU A 219 -10.79 14.12 -1.18
C GLU A 219 -11.73 14.61 -0.04
N PRO A 220 -12.87 13.97 0.19
CA PRO A 220 -13.60 14.18 1.43
C PRO A 220 -12.74 13.86 2.65
N ILE A 221 -12.76 14.72 3.68
CA ILE A 221 -11.88 14.56 4.85
C ILE A 221 -12.68 14.05 6.05
N ASN A 222 -13.60 14.86 6.56
CA ASN A 222 -14.38 14.55 7.74
C ASN A 222 -15.88 14.72 7.48
N ILE A 223 -16.68 13.75 7.92
CA ILE A 223 -18.13 13.86 7.85
C ILE A 223 -18.74 13.99 9.26
N LYS A 224 -19.86 14.71 9.36
CA LYS A 224 -20.63 14.83 10.59
C LYS A 224 -21.32 13.51 10.92
N GLY A 225 -20.97 12.92 12.05
CA GLY A 225 -21.61 11.73 12.59
C GLY A 225 -22.96 12.00 13.26
N PRO A 226 -23.69 10.95 13.67
CA PRO A 226 -24.96 11.08 14.39
C PRO A 226 -24.82 11.72 15.76
N ASP A 227 -23.64 11.68 16.36
CA ASP A 227 -23.27 12.34 17.61
C ASP A 227 -22.95 13.84 17.45
N GLY A 228 -23.00 14.35 16.21
CA GLY A 228 -22.69 15.74 15.88
C GLY A 228 -21.20 16.05 15.73
N THR A 229 -20.30 15.09 15.95
CA THR A 229 -18.87 15.26 15.75
C THR A 229 -18.48 15.08 14.29
N TYR A 230 -17.32 15.62 13.89
CA TYR A 230 -16.73 15.42 12.58
C TYR A 230 -15.52 14.51 12.69
N ALA A 231 -15.51 13.44 11.91
CA ALA A 231 -14.37 12.52 11.84
C ALA A 231 -14.24 11.86 10.47
N SER A 232 -13.06 11.33 10.21
CA SER A 232 -12.73 10.56 9.00
C SER A 232 -12.95 9.05 9.16
N SER A 233 -13.33 8.58 10.34
CA SER A 233 -13.54 7.17 10.65
C SER A 233 -14.57 7.01 11.78
N GLY A 234 -15.07 5.80 11.92
CA GLY A 234 -16.07 5.44 12.92
C GLY A 234 -17.38 4.98 12.28
N ASP A 235 -18.05 4.03 12.91
CA ASP A 235 -19.22 3.34 12.36
C ASP A 235 -20.34 4.32 11.95
N GLY A 236 -20.76 5.21 12.87
CA GLY A 236 -21.78 6.21 12.56
C GLY A 236 -21.36 7.23 11.49
N HIS A 237 -20.07 7.53 11.36
CA HIS A 237 -19.55 8.42 10.33
C HIS A 237 -19.58 7.73 8.95
N PHE A 238 -19.21 6.45 8.88
CA PHE A 238 -19.32 5.68 7.64
C PHE A 238 -20.77 5.50 7.19
N GLN A 239 -21.71 5.30 8.11
CA GLN A 239 -23.12 5.26 7.78
C GLN A 239 -23.58 6.59 7.15
N LYS A 240 -23.15 7.73 7.71
CA LYS A 240 -23.44 9.07 7.16
C LYS A 240 -22.74 9.31 5.82
N LEU A 241 -21.56 8.77 5.62
CA LEU A 241 -20.86 8.83 4.33
C LEU A 241 -21.65 8.12 3.22
N THR A 242 -22.13 6.91 3.54
CA THR A 242 -22.99 6.18 2.59
C THR A 242 -24.28 6.96 2.29
N GLU A 243 -24.97 7.50 3.30
CA GLU A 243 -26.15 8.36 3.11
C GLU A 243 -25.84 9.57 2.20
N TYR A 244 -24.68 10.19 2.42
CA TYR A 244 -24.22 11.35 1.64
C TYR A 244 -24.05 11.03 0.15
N PHE A 245 -23.27 10.00 -0.18
CA PHE A 245 -23.00 9.66 -1.57
C PHE A 245 -24.15 8.88 -2.24
N GLN A 246 -24.96 8.14 -1.48
CA GLN A 246 -26.14 7.48 -2.03
C GLN A 246 -27.11 8.49 -2.66
N ALA A 247 -27.33 9.65 -2.04
CA ALA A 247 -28.18 10.69 -2.60
C ALA A 247 -27.68 11.20 -3.97
N ILE A 248 -26.37 11.25 -4.17
CA ILE A 248 -25.76 11.66 -5.44
C ILE A 248 -25.91 10.54 -6.48
N VAL A 249 -25.65 9.29 -6.10
CA VAL A 249 -25.86 8.12 -6.96
C VAL A 249 -27.32 8.01 -7.39
N ASP A 250 -28.25 8.16 -6.47
CA ASP A 250 -29.69 8.11 -6.76
C ASP A 250 -30.11 9.20 -7.76
N LYS A 251 -29.51 10.41 -7.65
CA LYS A 251 -29.73 11.47 -8.61
C LYS A 251 -29.25 11.08 -10.01
N ILE A 252 -28.05 10.53 -10.12
CA ILE A 252 -27.49 10.09 -11.42
C ILE A 252 -28.35 8.97 -12.01
N ARG A 253 -28.70 7.96 -11.21
CA ARG A 253 -29.53 6.82 -11.65
C ARG A 253 -30.96 7.25 -12.00
N GLY A 254 -31.53 8.21 -11.27
CA GLY A 254 -32.82 8.83 -11.58
C GLY A 254 -32.86 9.58 -12.94
N ASN A 255 -31.71 9.87 -13.50
CA ASN A 255 -31.58 10.40 -14.87
C ASN A 255 -31.42 9.30 -15.94
N ASP A 256 -31.67 8.02 -15.62
CA ASP A 256 -31.42 6.84 -16.48
C ASP A 256 -29.96 6.78 -16.98
N CYS A 257 -29.03 7.23 -16.18
CA CYS A 257 -27.60 7.23 -16.48
C CYS A 257 -26.94 6.00 -15.81
N ARG A 258 -26.31 5.13 -16.61
CA ARG A 258 -25.75 3.84 -16.19
C ARG A 258 -24.23 3.83 -16.16
N ASN A 259 -23.58 4.96 -16.45
CA ASN A 259 -22.13 5.07 -16.39
C ASN A 259 -21.58 4.53 -15.06
N ILE A 260 -20.38 3.96 -15.10
CA ILE A 260 -19.70 3.50 -13.90
C ILE A 260 -19.42 4.70 -12.97
N ILE A 261 -19.69 4.53 -11.70
CA ILE A 261 -19.52 5.56 -10.67
C ILE A 261 -18.44 5.09 -9.69
N TRP A 262 -17.47 5.95 -9.46
CA TRP A 262 -16.42 5.78 -8.47
C TRP A 262 -16.72 6.66 -7.25
N VAL A 263 -16.92 6.01 -6.10
CA VAL A 263 -17.32 6.68 -4.86
C VAL A 263 -16.10 6.90 -3.96
N PRO A 264 -15.84 8.13 -3.51
CA PRO A 264 -14.71 8.41 -2.64
C PRO A 264 -14.98 8.01 -1.19
N GLY A 265 -13.89 7.73 -0.44
CA GLY A 265 -13.89 7.55 1.01
C GLY A 265 -13.59 8.85 1.75
N LEU A 266 -13.48 8.76 3.08
CA LEU A 266 -13.05 9.86 3.96
C LEU A 266 -11.52 9.93 4.06
N GLY A 267 -11.02 10.90 4.87
CA GLY A 267 -9.61 11.03 5.18
C GLY A 267 -8.74 11.22 3.94
N TYR A 268 -9.11 12.16 3.06
CA TYR A 268 -8.45 12.36 1.75
C TYR A 268 -8.52 11.11 0.85
N GLN A 269 -9.66 10.46 0.79
CA GLN A 269 -9.85 9.21 0.05
C GLN A 269 -8.93 8.05 0.51
N SER A 270 -8.72 7.93 1.83
CA SER A 270 -7.92 6.85 2.42
C SER A 270 -8.70 5.90 3.33
N GLN A 271 -9.95 6.23 3.72
CA GLN A 271 -10.73 5.49 4.70
C GLN A 271 -11.96 4.84 4.07
N TYR A 272 -11.94 3.51 3.92
CA TYR A 272 -12.94 2.75 3.15
C TYR A 272 -13.61 1.60 3.89
N ALA A 273 -13.09 1.19 5.06
CA ALA A 273 -13.54 -0.01 5.78
C ALA A 273 -15.06 -0.03 6.00
N GLY A 274 -15.67 1.13 6.21
CA GLY A 274 -17.11 1.24 6.45
C GLY A 274 -18.00 0.86 5.27
N TYR A 275 -17.52 0.92 4.04
CA TYR A 275 -18.31 0.53 2.89
C TYR A 275 -18.60 -0.97 2.82
N ALA A 276 -17.82 -1.81 3.50
CA ALA A 276 -18.14 -3.23 3.62
C ALA A 276 -19.42 -3.46 4.44
N THR A 277 -19.66 -2.62 5.46
CA THR A 277 -20.86 -2.69 6.31
C THR A 277 -22.01 -1.87 5.73
N TYR A 278 -21.71 -0.71 5.17
CA TYR A 278 -22.67 0.25 4.61
C TYR A 278 -22.36 0.50 3.13
N PRO A 279 -22.53 -0.49 2.24
CA PRO A 279 -22.20 -0.32 0.82
C PRO A 279 -23.14 0.66 0.14
N ILE A 280 -22.64 1.35 -0.88
CA ILE A 280 -23.48 2.11 -1.81
C ILE A 280 -24.32 1.13 -2.62
N LYS A 281 -25.60 1.42 -2.72
CA LYS A 281 -26.57 0.58 -3.47
C LYS A 281 -26.66 1.07 -4.92
N GLY A 282 -26.75 0.13 -5.84
CA GLY A 282 -26.89 0.42 -7.27
C GLY A 282 -26.01 -0.48 -8.12
N GLU A 283 -26.19 -0.38 -9.43
CA GLU A 283 -25.38 -1.07 -10.43
C GLU A 283 -24.19 -0.19 -10.84
N ASN A 284 -23.11 -0.81 -11.32
CA ASN A 284 -21.93 -0.14 -11.83
C ASN A 284 -21.31 0.85 -10.82
N ILE A 285 -21.07 0.38 -9.59
CA ILE A 285 -20.45 1.12 -8.49
C ILE A 285 -19.08 0.53 -8.17
N GLY A 286 -18.06 1.38 -8.09
CA GLY A 286 -16.74 1.10 -7.55
C GLY A 286 -16.30 2.19 -6.59
N TYR A 287 -15.12 2.04 -5.98
CA TYR A 287 -14.59 3.00 -5.01
C TYR A 287 -13.30 3.64 -5.52
N ALA A 288 -13.23 4.98 -5.44
CA ALA A 288 -12.07 5.77 -5.84
C ALA A 288 -11.15 6.03 -4.64
N VAL A 289 -9.91 5.58 -4.70
CA VAL A 289 -8.93 5.60 -3.61
C VAL A 289 -7.75 6.50 -3.97
N HIS A 290 -7.19 7.22 -2.99
CA HIS A 290 -5.91 7.90 -3.10
C HIS A 290 -4.85 7.17 -2.29
N VAL A 291 -3.64 7.06 -2.82
CA VAL A 291 -2.53 6.35 -2.20
C VAL A 291 -1.25 7.16 -2.35
N TYR A 292 -0.68 7.58 -1.22
CA TYR A 292 0.56 8.36 -1.20
C TYR A 292 1.62 7.67 -0.33
N PRO A 293 2.93 7.88 -0.60
CA PRO A 293 3.99 7.37 0.26
C PRO A 293 3.79 7.75 1.73
N GLY A 294 3.91 6.78 2.63
CA GLY A 294 3.63 6.94 4.05
C GLY A 294 2.17 6.65 4.46
N TRP A 295 1.23 6.57 3.50
CA TRP A 295 -0.15 6.18 3.79
C TRP A 295 -0.28 4.66 3.91
N TYR A 296 -1.30 4.21 4.62
CA TYR A 296 -1.53 2.77 4.88
C TYR A 296 -0.33 2.06 5.52
N GLY A 297 0.53 2.78 6.24
CA GLY A 297 1.76 2.20 6.78
C GLY A 297 2.83 1.87 5.73
N SER A 298 2.70 2.39 4.51
CA SER A 298 3.74 2.27 3.48
C SER A 298 4.97 3.10 3.84
N ASP A 299 6.10 2.78 3.21
CA ASP A 299 7.31 3.58 3.38
C ASP A 299 7.11 4.99 2.82
N ALA A 300 7.54 5.99 3.59
CA ALA A 300 7.85 7.29 3.07
C ALA A 300 9.17 7.22 2.29
N GLU A 301 9.29 7.97 1.21
CA GLU A 301 10.52 8.02 0.40
C GLU A 301 11.75 8.48 1.17
N GLN A 302 11.52 9.30 2.16
CA GLN A 302 12.54 9.91 3.01
C GLN A 302 12.15 9.72 4.47
N PRO A 303 13.12 9.56 5.38
CA PRO A 303 12.84 9.67 6.79
C PRO A 303 12.12 10.99 7.07
N SER A 304 10.89 10.93 7.57
CA SER A 304 10.12 12.14 7.85
C SER A 304 10.38 12.62 9.27
N ALA A 305 10.50 13.93 9.45
CA ALA A 305 10.63 14.53 10.78
C ALA A 305 9.40 14.19 11.67
N GLU A 306 8.25 13.96 11.06
CA GLU A 306 6.99 13.62 11.72
C GLU A 306 6.98 12.18 12.24
N LEU A 307 7.70 11.28 11.57
CA LEU A 307 7.94 9.91 12.02
C LEU A 307 9.21 9.81 12.90
N GLY A 308 9.70 10.93 13.41
CA GLY A 308 10.91 10.95 14.24
C GLY A 308 12.19 10.59 13.48
N GLY A 309 12.23 10.83 12.16
CA GLY A 309 13.37 10.51 11.30
C GLY A 309 13.40 9.05 10.83
N VAL A 310 12.31 8.31 11.01
CA VAL A 310 12.21 6.90 10.62
C VAL A 310 11.49 6.79 9.26
N MET A 311 11.89 5.80 8.46
CA MET A 311 11.13 5.36 7.29
C MET A 311 9.80 4.78 7.73
N GLY A 312 8.81 4.71 6.84
CA GLY A 312 7.52 4.07 7.10
C GLY A 312 7.62 2.56 7.38
N GLY A 313 6.50 1.92 7.59
CA GLY A 313 6.41 0.53 8.06
C GLY A 313 6.79 -0.56 7.06
N GLY A 314 7.33 -0.22 5.90
CA GLY A 314 7.70 -1.17 4.85
C GLY A 314 6.52 -1.91 4.25
N TYR A 315 6.82 -3.01 3.55
CA TYR A 315 5.80 -3.83 2.89
C TYR A 315 4.73 -4.34 3.85
N GLU A 316 5.13 -4.91 4.99
CA GLU A 316 4.16 -5.48 5.94
C GLU A 316 3.23 -4.42 6.55
N GLY A 317 3.77 -3.24 6.82
CA GLY A 317 2.99 -2.10 7.29
C GLY A 317 1.96 -1.68 6.25
N PHE A 318 2.39 -1.57 4.99
CA PHE A 318 1.53 -1.21 3.88
C PHE A 318 0.42 -2.25 3.64
N GLN A 319 0.76 -3.53 3.60
CA GLN A 319 -0.22 -4.61 3.42
C GLN A 319 -1.28 -4.57 4.53
N ARG A 320 -0.86 -4.46 5.81
CA ARG A 320 -1.81 -4.37 6.93
C ARG A 320 -2.72 -3.14 6.84
N GLY A 321 -2.17 -1.98 6.48
CA GLY A 321 -2.96 -0.76 6.33
C GLY A 321 -3.95 -0.83 5.16
N TRP A 322 -3.51 -1.38 4.03
CA TRP A 322 -4.35 -1.63 2.87
C TRP A 322 -5.49 -2.60 3.21
N ASP A 323 -5.18 -3.74 3.84
CA ASP A 323 -6.16 -4.75 4.25
C ASP A 323 -7.18 -4.19 5.25
N ALA A 324 -6.74 -3.30 6.14
CA ALA A 324 -7.63 -2.69 7.11
C ALA A 324 -8.58 -1.66 6.51
N GLN A 325 -8.14 -0.92 5.49
CA GLN A 325 -8.91 0.22 4.96
C GLN A 325 -9.51 -0.06 3.58
N VAL A 326 -8.76 -0.56 2.64
CA VAL A 326 -9.21 -0.77 1.25
C VAL A 326 -9.71 -2.19 1.04
N GLY A 327 -9.07 -3.18 1.64
CA GLY A 327 -9.41 -4.59 1.52
C GLY A 327 -10.89 -4.91 1.69
N PRO A 328 -11.58 -4.40 2.74
CA PRO A 328 -13.01 -4.65 2.92
C PRO A 328 -13.88 -4.12 1.77
N ALA A 329 -13.57 -2.95 1.23
CA ALA A 329 -14.26 -2.39 0.06
C ALA A 329 -13.90 -3.17 -1.23
N ALA A 330 -12.63 -3.54 -1.40
CA ALA A 330 -12.17 -4.35 -2.54
C ALA A 330 -12.80 -5.75 -2.57
N ALA A 331 -13.25 -6.28 -1.43
CA ALA A 331 -13.96 -7.54 -1.36
C ALA A 331 -15.36 -7.50 -1.99
N ILE A 332 -15.96 -6.32 -2.12
CA ILE A 332 -17.35 -6.16 -2.59
C ILE A 332 -17.49 -5.39 -3.91
N ALA A 333 -16.50 -4.59 -4.30
CA ALA A 333 -16.55 -3.76 -5.49
C ALA A 333 -15.14 -3.53 -6.08
N PRO A 334 -15.01 -3.14 -7.36
CA PRO A 334 -13.72 -2.77 -7.94
C PRO A 334 -13.20 -1.49 -7.30
N ILE A 335 -11.87 -1.39 -7.23
CA ILE A 335 -11.14 -0.23 -6.74
C ILE A 335 -10.49 0.49 -7.91
N MET A 336 -10.53 1.81 -7.88
CA MET A 336 -9.73 2.65 -8.76
C MET A 336 -8.90 3.62 -7.92
N VAL A 337 -7.58 3.49 -7.97
CA VAL A 337 -6.68 4.49 -7.39
C VAL A 337 -6.60 5.66 -8.34
N THR A 338 -7.28 6.76 -7.97
CA THR A 338 -7.44 7.96 -8.79
C THR A 338 -6.40 9.04 -8.49
N GLU A 339 -5.59 8.84 -7.47
CA GLU A 339 -4.33 9.55 -7.24
C GLU A 339 -3.32 8.61 -6.58
N MET A 340 -2.13 8.55 -7.15
CA MET A 340 -0.99 7.92 -6.55
C MET A 340 0.20 8.87 -6.70
N ASP A 341 0.82 9.22 -5.58
CA ASP A 341 2.03 10.04 -5.65
C ASP A 341 3.14 9.22 -6.28
N TRP A 342 3.59 9.79 -7.33
CA TRP A 342 4.75 9.35 -8.01
C TRP A 342 5.73 10.50 -8.04
N ALA A 343 5.71 11.35 -7.08
CA ALA A 343 6.58 12.52 -7.08
C ALA A 343 7.92 12.12 -7.68
N PRO A 344 8.17 12.39 -8.97
CA PRO A 344 9.43 12.03 -9.59
C PRO A 344 10.46 12.87 -8.91
N ALA A 345 10.83 12.45 -7.75
CA ALA A 345 11.83 12.99 -6.91
C ALA A 345 12.04 14.45 -7.17
N LYS A 346 10.96 15.12 -7.26
CA LYS A 346 11.02 16.52 -7.61
C LYS A 346 12.02 16.74 -8.75
N TYR A 347 12.00 15.76 -9.72
CA TYR A 347 12.59 15.97 -11.02
C TYR A 347 14.09 15.72 -11.12
N ASP A 348 14.65 14.91 -10.27
CA ASP A 348 16.03 14.46 -10.41
C ASP A 348 16.15 13.04 -11.00
N SER A 349 17.39 12.59 -11.21
CA SER A 349 17.69 11.25 -11.73
C SER A 349 17.30 10.10 -10.79
N SER A 350 16.81 10.39 -9.60
CA SER A 350 16.26 9.43 -8.65
C SER A 350 14.78 9.18 -8.86
N TRP A 351 14.16 9.89 -9.79
CA TRP A 351 12.77 9.72 -10.14
C TRP A 351 12.45 8.27 -10.46
N GLY A 352 11.48 7.75 -9.85
CA GLY A 352 11.16 6.35 -9.90
C GLY A 352 11.79 5.49 -8.81
N LYS A 353 12.75 5.95 -8.01
CA LYS A 353 13.24 5.17 -6.87
C LYS A 353 12.17 5.00 -5.82
N SER A 354 11.38 6.02 -5.57
CA SER A 354 10.21 5.95 -4.71
C SER A 354 9.14 5.00 -5.23
N ILE A 355 9.00 4.93 -6.56
CA ILE A 355 8.05 4.05 -7.21
C ILE A 355 8.64 2.65 -7.40
N THR A 356 9.95 2.49 -7.41
CA THR A 356 10.57 1.22 -7.74
C THR A 356 10.67 0.29 -6.56
N GLY A 357 11.53 0.52 -5.64
CA GLY A 357 11.76 -0.40 -4.54
C GLY A 357 11.91 -1.87 -4.95
N VAL A 358 11.96 -2.71 -3.97
CA VAL A 358 11.92 -4.17 -4.12
C VAL A 358 10.74 -4.70 -3.33
N VAL A 359 9.96 -5.59 -3.92
CA VAL A 359 8.83 -6.23 -3.22
C VAL A 359 9.32 -6.90 -1.94
N GLY A 360 8.67 -6.59 -0.82
CA GLY A 360 9.08 -7.05 0.50
C GLY A 360 10.16 -6.20 1.17
N GLY A 361 10.76 -5.26 0.44
CA GLY A 361 11.77 -4.33 0.96
C GLY A 361 11.21 -2.94 1.26
N THR A 362 12.11 -1.96 1.31
CA THR A 362 11.77 -0.54 1.38
C THR A 362 11.42 -0.01 -0.01
N GLY A 363 10.55 0.97 -0.06
CA GLY A 363 10.10 1.59 -1.29
C GLY A 363 8.61 1.40 -1.55
N PHE A 364 7.98 2.47 -1.98
CA PHE A 364 6.53 2.53 -2.10
C PHE A 364 6.00 1.79 -3.34
N GLY A 365 6.58 2.06 -4.52
CA GLY A 365 5.93 1.69 -5.79
C GLY A 365 5.86 0.20 -6.07
N ALA A 366 6.96 -0.56 -5.88
CA ALA A 366 6.96 -1.99 -6.12
C ALA A 366 6.04 -2.72 -5.13
N ASN A 367 5.99 -2.26 -3.87
CA ASN A 367 5.07 -2.77 -2.86
C ASN A 367 3.61 -2.46 -3.22
N PHE A 368 3.33 -1.22 -3.69
CA PHE A 368 1.99 -0.87 -4.17
C PHE A 368 1.55 -1.74 -5.35
N LYS A 369 2.41 -1.86 -6.38
CA LYS A 369 2.12 -2.73 -7.54
C LYS A 369 1.79 -4.16 -7.10
N TYR A 370 2.62 -4.73 -6.23
CA TYR A 370 2.42 -6.09 -5.73
C TYR A 370 1.09 -6.24 -4.96
N ILE A 371 0.77 -5.29 -4.09
CA ILE A 371 -0.50 -5.29 -3.34
C ILE A 371 -1.69 -5.13 -4.29
N ALA A 372 -1.62 -4.20 -5.24
CA ALA A 372 -2.68 -3.95 -6.22
C ALA A 372 -2.94 -5.18 -7.10
N ASP A 373 -1.87 -5.77 -7.65
CA ASP A 373 -1.95 -6.97 -8.49
C ASP A 373 -2.55 -8.16 -7.71
N ASN A 374 -2.12 -8.36 -6.46
CA ASN A 374 -2.65 -9.43 -5.61
C ASN A 374 -4.08 -9.17 -5.12
N THR A 375 -4.50 -7.92 -4.97
CA THR A 375 -5.90 -7.59 -4.71
C THR A 375 -6.78 -7.98 -5.91
N GLY A 376 -6.24 -7.91 -7.13
CA GLY A 376 -6.80 -8.49 -8.35
C GLY A 376 -7.93 -7.69 -9.02
N ASN A 377 -8.39 -6.60 -8.40
CA ASN A 377 -9.47 -5.75 -8.90
C ASN A 377 -9.17 -4.26 -8.71
N VAL A 378 -7.90 -3.89 -8.83
CA VAL A 378 -7.42 -2.53 -8.63
C VAL A 378 -6.96 -1.94 -9.95
N SER A 379 -7.70 -0.97 -10.44
CA SER A 379 -7.26 -0.04 -11.48
C SER A 379 -6.49 1.10 -10.83
N TRP A 380 -5.48 1.66 -11.48
CA TRP A 380 -4.70 2.75 -10.88
C TRP A 380 -4.07 3.68 -11.91
N MET A 381 -3.70 4.86 -11.46
CA MET A 381 -3.11 5.88 -12.31
C MET A 381 -1.89 6.53 -11.66
N ILE A 382 -1.09 7.18 -12.50
CA ILE A 382 -0.04 8.07 -12.07
C ILE A 382 -0.63 9.49 -11.98
N PHE A 383 -0.55 10.10 -10.79
CA PHE A 383 -0.93 11.50 -10.62
C PHE A 383 0.26 12.41 -10.90
N THR A 384 0.31 12.93 -12.12
CA THR A 384 1.37 13.81 -12.59
C THR A 384 0.89 14.73 -13.69
N GLY A 385 1.65 15.78 -13.94
CA GLY A 385 1.48 16.59 -15.13
C GLY A 385 1.75 15.79 -16.41
N GLN A 386 0.82 15.84 -17.35
CA GLN A 386 0.95 15.17 -18.65
C GLN A 386 2.20 15.63 -19.41
N GLU A 387 2.66 16.86 -19.19
CA GLU A 387 3.89 17.39 -19.78
C GLU A 387 5.12 16.57 -19.40
N LEU A 388 5.14 16.07 -18.16
CA LEU A 388 6.27 15.30 -17.68
C LEU A 388 6.32 13.93 -18.35
N LEU A 389 5.18 13.27 -18.51
CA LEU A 389 5.08 12.01 -19.27
C LEU A 389 5.43 12.20 -20.75
N ALA A 390 5.03 13.33 -21.33
CA ALA A 390 5.35 13.66 -22.72
C ALA A 390 6.82 14.08 -22.92
N GLN A 391 7.47 14.60 -21.88
CA GLN A 391 8.89 15.02 -21.90
C GLN A 391 9.88 13.86 -21.87
N PHE A 392 9.46 12.64 -21.86
CA PHE A 392 10.33 11.48 -22.11
C PHE A 392 10.99 11.53 -23.48
N ARG A 393 10.66 12.50 -24.26
CA ARG A 393 11.48 12.91 -25.40
C ARG A 393 12.74 13.59 -24.86
N ASP A 394 13.83 13.24 -25.48
CA ASP A 394 15.14 13.83 -25.29
C ASP A 394 15.07 15.37 -25.39
N VAL A 395 14.78 16.01 -24.25
CA VAL A 395 14.76 17.47 -24.18
C VAL A 395 16.08 17.90 -23.57
N PRO A 396 16.97 18.54 -24.32
CA PRO A 396 18.24 19.03 -23.79
C PRO A 396 18.04 19.92 -22.56
N GLY A 397 18.71 19.59 -21.46
CA GLY A 397 18.67 20.37 -20.23
C GLY A 397 17.58 20.00 -19.23
N THR A 398 16.77 18.97 -19.51
CA THR A 398 15.93 18.36 -18.47
C THR A 398 16.74 17.39 -17.63
N PRO A 399 16.48 17.28 -16.31
CA PRO A 399 17.13 16.26 -15.50
C PRO A 399 16.83 14.87 -16.04
N GLY A 400 17.89 14.12 -16.40
CA GLY A 400 17.78 12.81 -16.98
C GLY A 400 17.44 12.82 -18.47
N ASN A 401 18.33 13.28 -19.30
CA ASN A 401 18.34 13.22 -20.76
C ASN A 401 17.87 11.84 -21.26
N TYR A 402 16.57 11.63 -21.42
CA TYR A 402 16.02 10.32 -21.72
C TYR A 402 15.84 10.15 -23.23
N THR A 403 16.67 9.33 -23.83
CA THR A 403 16.58 8.96 -25.25
C THR A 403 15.74 7.71 -25.49
N PHE A 404 15.01 7.23 -24.50
CA PHE A 404 14.27 5.98 -24.58
C PHE A 404 13.13 5.99 -25.62
N LEU A 405 12.77 7.14 -26.16
CA LEU A 405 11.86 7.18 -27.33
C LEU A 405 12.49 6.59 -28.59
N ASN A 406 13.81 6.62 -28.71
CA ASN A 406 14.51 5.93 -29.77
C ASN A 406 14.73 4.44 -29.43
N ASP A 407 14.73 4.12 -28.15
CA ASP A 407 14.81 2.78 -27.59
C ASP A 407 13.91 2.69 -26.35
N PRO A 408 12.60 2.42 -26.51
CA PRO A 408 11.65 2.35 -25.39
C PRO A 408 12.05 1.34 -24.31
N GLU A 409 12.75 0.26 -24.66
CA GLU A 409 13.19 -0.75 -23.69
C GLU A 409 14.27 -0.22 -22.75
N ALA A 410 15.00 0.82 -23.15
CA ALA A 410 15.98 1.49 -22.31
C ALA A 410 15.37 2.50 -21.32
N CYS A 411 14.04 2.65 -21.29
CA CYS A 411 13.37 3.53 -20.34
C CYS A 411 13.74 3.16 -18.89
N PRO A 412 14.29 4.10 -18.09
CA PRO A 412 14.73 3.80 -16.75
C PRO A 412 13.57 3.75 -15.73
N TRP A 413 12.34 3.95 -16.16
CA TRP A 413 11.19 4.04 -15.27
C TRP A 413 10.40 2.73 -15.22
N PRO A 414 10.44 1.99 -14.11
CA PRO A 414 9.72 0.73 -13.97
C PRO A 414 8.23 0.85 -14.25
N VAL A 415 7.58 1.92 -13.83
CA VAL A 415 6.14 2.14 -14.07
C VAL A 415 5.79 2.17 -15.55
N TYR A 416 6.69 2.67 -16.41
CA TYR A 416 6.53 2.63 -17.87
C TYR A 416 6.45 1.18 -18.38
N HIS A 417 7.36 0.33 -17.90
CA HIS A 417 7.38 -1.09 -18.26
C HIS A 417 6.20 -1.85 -17.64
N TRP A 418 5.78 -1.50 -16.44
CA TRP A 418 4.59 -2.10 -15.82
C TRP A 418 3.32 -1.82 -16.64
N PHE A 419 3.15 -0.60 -17.15
CA PHE A 419 2.00 -0.29 -18.00
C PHE A 419 2.03 -1.08 -19.31
N LYS A 420 3.20 -1.29 -19.90
CA LYS A 420 3.37 -2.20 -21.05
C LYS A 420 3.04 -3.65 -20.69
N GLU A 421 3.39 -4.10 -19.48
CA GLU A 421 3.02 -5.44 -19.00
C GLU A 421 1.50 -5.61 -18.86
N TYR A 422 0.78 -4.56 -18.48
CA TYR A 422 -0.67 -4.60 -18.31
C TYR A 422 -1.44 -4.48 -19.63
N ALA A 423 -0.83 -3.88 -20.63
CA ALA A 423 -1.50 -3.56 -21.90
C ALA A 423 -2.17 -4.78 -22.52
N GLY A 424 -3.46 -4.65 -22.81
CA GLY A 424 -4.25 -5.71 -23.44
C GLY A 424 -4.47 -6.95 -22.58
N LYS A 425 -4.13 -6.94 -21.29
CA LYS A 425 -4.41 -8.05 -20.39
C LYS A 425 -5.83 -7.98 -19.86
N ALA A 426 -6.62 -8.96 -20.24
CA ALA A 426 -7.87 -9.30 -19.60
C ALA A 426 -7.78 -10.76 -19.13
N SER A 427 -8.25 -11.08 -17.95
CA SER A 427 -8.14 -12.41 -17.37
C SER A 427 -9.52 -13.02 -17.11
N ALA A 428 -9.66 -14.33 -17.38
CA ALA A 428 -10.81 -15.06 -16.90
C ALA A 428 -10.85 -15.02 -15.36
N GLU A 429 -12.05 -15.11 -14.77
CA GLU A 429 -12.15 -15.21 -13.32
C GLU A 429 -11.46 -16.49 -12.84
N ALA A 430 -10.44 -16.31 -12.04
CA ALA A 430 -9.64 -17.42 -11.57
C ALA A 430 -10.32 -18.12 -10.40
N GLU A 431 -10.25 -19.47 -10.36
CA GLU A 431 -10.79 -20.26 -9.28
C GLU A 431 -9.87 -20.22 -8.05
N LEU A 432 -10.44 -20.14 -6.85
CA LEU A 432 -9.69 -20.25 -5.61
C LEU A 432 -9.10 -21.66 -5.49
N THR A 433 -7.77 -21.78 -5.54
CA THR A 433 -7.05 -23.06 -5.50
C THR A 433 -6.47 -23.37 -4.12
N GLY A 434 -6.09 -22.34 -3.33
CA GLY A 434 -5.46 -22.54 -2.03
C GLY A 434 -5.35 -21.26 -1.21
N LEU A 435 -4.68 -21.41 -0.07
CA LEU A 435 -4.27 -20.29 0.81
C LEU A 435 -2.76 -20.37 1.04
N GLU A 436 -2.15 -19.24 1.31
CA GLU A 436 -0.78 -19.17 1.83
C GLU A 436 -0.71 -18.16 2.98
N ILE A 437 0.23 -18.37 3.89
CA ILE A 437 0.58 -17.39 4.91
C ILE A 437 1.96 -16.81 4.51
N MET A 438 2.00 -15.51 4.33
CA MET A 438 3.23 -14.85 3.90
C MET A 438 4.39 -15.06 4.90
N GLY A 439 5.55 -15.44 4.36
CA GLY A 439 6.75 -15.68 5.16
C GLY A 439 6.68 -16.93 6.04
N VAL A 440 5.82 -17.89 5.71
CA VAL A 440 5.70 -19.18 6.39
C VAL A 440 5.85 -20.31 5.38
N GLU A 441 6.97 -21.02 5.43
CA GLU A 441 7.24 -22.19 4.59
C GLU A 441 7.09 -23.50 5.39
N ASP A 442 7.68 -23.58 6.60
CA ASP A 442 7.77 -24.82 7.38
C ASP A 442 7.17 -24.71 8.81
N GLY A 443 6.17 -23.84 9.00
CA GLY A 443 5.55 -23.60 10.30
C GLY A 443 5.98 -22.28 10.95
N ILE A 444 5.39 -22.01 12.10
CA ILE A 444 5.55 -20.76 12.84
C ILE A 444 6.17 -21.03 14.19
N GLN A 445 7.23 -20.30 14.53
CA GLN A 445 7.76 -20.24 15.89
C GLN A 445 7.41 -18.88 16.52
N ILE A 446 6.89 -18.90 17.75
CA ILE A 446 6.58 -17.70 18.52
C ILE A 446 7.16 -17.88 19.92
N ARG A 447 7.78 -16.83 20.47
CA ARG A 447 8.24 -16.83 21.87
C ARG A 447 7.04 -16.75 22.80
N MET A 448 7.08 -17.46 23.90
CA MET A 448 6.06 -17.37 24.94
C MET A 448 5.91 -15.91 25.42
N GLY A 449 4.67 -15.43 25.46
CA GLY A 449 4.34 -14.05 25.79
C GLY A 449 4.27 -13.08 24.59
N ASP A 450 4.84 -13.48 23.45
CA ASP A 450 4.77 -12.67 22.22
C ASP A 450 3.47 -12.91 21.44
N SER A 451 3.22 -12.03 20.48
CA SER A 451 2.13 -12.21 19.52
C SER A 451 2.63 -12.01 18.09
N ARG A 452 2.03 -12.75 17.14
CA ARG A 452 2.34 -12.66 15.71
C ARG A 452 1.06 -12.45 14.89
N SER A 453 1.06 -11.43 14.05
CA SER A 453 0.01 -11.24 13.04
C SER A 453 0.24 -12.20 11.88
N LEU A 454 -0.84 -12.73 11.32
CA LEU A 454 -0.80 -13.49 10.08
C LEU A 454 -1.16 -12.56 8.92
N ILE A 455 -0.52 -12.77 7.77
CA ILE A 455 -0.92 -12.20 6.49
C ILE A 455 -1.33 -13.38 5.62
N VAL A 456 -2.62 -13.48 5.35
CA VAL A 456 -3.22 -14.59 4.59
C VAL A 456 -3.52 -14.15 3.18
N ASN A 457 -3.01 -14.88 2.19
CA ASN A 457 -3.32 -14.71 0.79
C ASN A 457 -4.16 -15.89 0.28
N ALA A 458 -5.23 -15.58 -0.44
CA ALA A 458 -5.91 -16.54 -1.30
C ALA A 458 -5.12 -16.71 -2.59
N VAL A 459 -4.91 -17.95 -3.02
CA VAL A 459 -4.17 -18.31 -4.24
C VAL A 459 -5.18 -18.80 -5.28
N TYR A 460 -5.08 -18.27 -6.50
CA TYR A 460 -5.99 -18.56 -7.59
C TYR A 460 -5.36 -19.38 -8.71
N SER A 461 -6.20 -19.96 -9.58
CA SER A 461 -5.78 -20.88 -10.65
C SER A 461 -4.88 -20.24 -11.72
N ASP A 462 -4.92 -18.93 -11.84
CA ASP A 462 -4.04 -18.13 -12.73
C ASP A 462 -2.71 -17.73 -12.08
N GLY A 463 -2.49 -18.16 -10.82
CA GLY A 463 -1.31 -17.83 -10.03
C GLY A 463 -1.40 -16.48 -9.32
N THR A 464 -2.48 -15.72 -9.50
CA THR A 464 -2.69 -14.49 -8.74
C THR A 464 -2.99 -14.79 -7.27
N LYS A 465 -2.69 -13.81 -6.41
CA LYS A 465 -2.93 -13.88 -4.97
C LYS A 465 -3.72 -12.67 -4.53
N SER A 466 -4.66 -12.83 -3.62
CA SER A 466 -5.32 -11.69 -2.99
C SER A 466 -5.23 -11.79 -1.48
N ALA A 467 -4.93 -10.67 -0.83
CA ALA A 467 -4.90 -10.58 0.61
C ALA A 467 -6.32 -10.75 1.18
N VAL A 468 -6.50 -11.75 2.03
CA VAL A 468 -7.79 -12.10 2.62
C VAL A 468 -7.75 -12.16 4.13
N THR A 469 -6.72 -11.61 4.74
CA THR A 469 -6.47 -11.67 6.20
C THR A 469 -7.67 -11.24 7.02
N SER A 470 -8.35 -10.16 6.63
CA SER A 470 -9.55 -9.64 7.33
C SER A 470 -10.80 -10.51 7.14
N ASN A 471 -10.82 -11.34 6.10
CA ASN A 471 -11.96 -12.14 5.68
C ASN A 471 -11.76 -13.64 5.96
N ALA A 472 -10.55 -14.03 6.36
CA ALA A 472 -10.22 -15.37 6.75
C ALA A 472 -10.57 -15.63 8.22
N SER A 473 -11.12 -16.78 8.52
CA SER A 473 -11.25 -17.25 9.90
C SER A 473 -9.98 -17.97 10.31
N VAL A 474 -9.54 -17.75 11.55
CA VAL A 474 -8.35 -18.38 12.11
C VAL A 474 -8.76 -19.07 13.41
N THR A 475 -8.40 -20.33 13.58
CA THR A 475 -8.67 -21.11 14.80
C THR A 475 -7.43 -21.86 15.24
N SER A 476 -7.31 -22.11 16.53
CA SER A 476 -6.22 -22.91 17.13
C SER A 476 -6.76 -24.24 17.62
N SER A 477 -6.00 -25.31 17.43
CA SER A 477 -6.31 -26.64 17.98
C SER A 477 -6.13 -26.70 19.51
N ASP A 478 -5.31 -25.80 20.06
CA ASP A 478 -5.09 -25.68 21.51
C ASP A 478 -4.92 -24.20 21.92
N GLU A 479 -6.03 -23.60 22.34
CA GLU A 479 -6.04 -22.20 22.80
C GLU A 479 -5.29 -21.97 24.10
N SER A 480 -4.93 -23.03 24.84
CA SER A 480 -4.07 -22.90 26.03
C SER A 480 -2.61 -22.70 25.67
N VAL A 481 -2.20 -23.10 24.46
CA VAL A 481 -0.85 -22.95 23.91
C VAL A 481 -0.79 -21.69 23.03
N VAL A 482 -1.66 -21.60 22.04
CA VAL A 482 -1.76 -20.48 21.11
C VAL A 482 -3.20 -20.01 21.03
N LYS A 483 -3.46 -18.82 21.52
CA LYS A 483 -4.78 -18.18 21.44
C LYS A 483 -4.87 -17.30 20.20
N VAL A 484 -5.99 -17.32 19.51
CA VAL A 484 -6.30 -16.38 18.43
C VAL A 484 -7.07 -15.21 19.01
N GLU A 485 -6.51 -14.01 18.96
CA GLU A 485 -7.12 -12.81 19.50
C GLU A 485 -6.86 -11.59 18.60
N GLY A 486 -7.93 -10.94 18.13
CA GLY A 486 -7.82 -9.76 17.26
C GLY A 486 -7.06 -10.01 15.96
N GLY A 487 -7.15 -11.21 15.37
CA GLY A 487 -6.44 -11.60 14.16
C GLY A 487 -4.95 -11.90 14.36
N LYS A 488 -4.51 -12.05 15.61
CA LYS A 488 -3.13 -12.39 15.97
C LYS A 488 -3.07 -13.73 16.70
N LEU A 489 -1.96 -14.42 16.52
CA LEU A 489 -1.58 -15.57 17.34
C LEU A 489 -0.90 -15.04 18.61
N VAL A 490 -1.41 -15.37 19.77
CA VAL A 490 -0.85 -15.01 21.08
C VAL A 490 -0.30 -16.29 21.71
N ALA A 491 0.99 -16.31 21.96
CA ALA A 491 1.69 -17.47 22.56
C ALA A 491 1.53 -17.43 24.09
N LEU A 492 0.72 -18.32 24.65
CA LEU A 492 0.38 -18.33 26.08
C LEU A 492 1.21 -19.32 26.88
N LYS A 493 1.52 -20.46 26.30
CA LYS A 493 2.22 -21.56 26.96
C LYS A 493 3.11 -22.27 25.96
N GLU A 494 4.28 -22.72 26.41
CA GLU A 494 5.13 -23.57 25.61
C GLU A 494 4.40 -24.84 25.14
N GLY A 495 4.64 -25.21 23.90
CA GLY A 495 4.00 -26.36 23.27
C GLY A 495 3.81 -26.20 21.77
N LYS A 496 2.96 -27.03 21.22
CA LYS A 496 2.58 -27.00 19.81
C LYS A 496 1.07 -26.92 19.67
N ALA A 497 0.62 -26.17 18.69
CA ALA A 497 -0.77 -26.12 18.29
C ALA A 497 -0.85 -25.99 16.76
N ASP A 498 -1.83 -26.65 16.18
CA ASP A 498 -2.17 -26.45 14.77
C ASP A 498 -3.08 -25.22 14.66
N VAL A 499 -2.72 -24.30 13.80
CA VAL A 499 -3.56 -23.16 13.47
C VAL A 499 -4.18 -23.39 12.11
N THR A 500 -5.49 -23.43 12.07
CA THR A 500 -6.27 -23.56 10.83
C THR A 500 -6.75 -22.19 10.38
N VAL A 501 -6.40 -21.86 9.15
CA VAL A 501 -6.88 -20.66 8.45
C VAL A 501 -7.88 -21.12 7.38
N SER A 502 -9.08 -20.54 7.35
CA SER A 502 -10.12 -20.88 6.38
C SER A 502 -10.65 -19.61 5.72
N TYR A 503 -10.85 -19.67 4.42
CA TYR A 503 -11.42 -18.58 3.62
C TYR A 503 -12.37 -19.12 2.57
N SER A 504 -13.51 -18.41 2.40
CA SER A 504 -14.50 -18.70 1.36
C SER A 504 -14.55 -17.55 0.36
N SER A 505 -14.36 -17.86 -0.93
CA SER A 505 -14.52 -16.89 -2.01
C SER A 505 -15.98 -16.46 -2.19
N ALA A 506 -16.21 -15.38 -2.92
CA ALA A 506 -17.55 -14.93 -3.30
C ALA A 506 -18.32 -15.98 -4.12
N ALA A 507 -17.62 -16.86 -4.83
CA ALA A 507 -18.20 -17.99 -5.55
C ALA A 507 -18.59 -19.19 -4.63
N GLY A 508 -18.38 -19.05 -3.31
CA GLY A 508 -18.71 -20.10 -2.34
C GLY A 508 -17.69 -21.24 -2.24
N VAL A 509 -16.53 -21.10 -2.88
CA VAL A 509 -15.43 -22.07 -2.76
C VAL A 509 -14.67 -21.80 -1.47
N THR A 510 -14.56 -22.80 -0.60
CA THR A 510 -13.80 -22.69 0.65
C THR A 510 -12.48 -23.45 0.55
N LYS A 511 -11.41 -22.84 1.04
CA LYS A 511 -10.09 -23.46 1.21
C LYS A 511 -9.62 -23.28 2.64
N GLU A 512 -8.84 -24.26 3.09
CA GLU A 512 -8.24 -24.29 4.42
C GLU A 512 -6.73 -24.53 4.30
N LEU A 513 -6.00 -23.92 5.21
CA LEU A 513 -4.56 -24.11 5.40
C LEU A 513 -4.31 -24.37 6.88
N VAL A 514 -3.65 -25.47 7.18
CA VAL A 514 -3.19 -25.79 8.55
C VAL A 514 -1.70 -25.52 8.65
N VAL A 515 -1.32 -24.80 9.68
CA VAL A 515 0.06 -24.44 9.96
C VAL A 515 0.42 -24.85 11.37
N ASP A 516 1.55 -25.55 11.51
CA ASP A 516 2.14 -25.92 12.80
C ASP A 516 2.69 -24.68 13.50
N VAL A 517 2.22 -24.38 14.69
CA VAL A 517 2.75 -23.31 15.55
C VAL A 517 3.43 -23.90 16.76
N THR A 518 4.71 -23.57 16.93
CA THR A 518 5.50 -23.97 18.09
C THR A 518 5.76 -22.74 18.96
N VAL A 519 5.30 -22.79 20.20
CA VAL A 519 5.64 -21.78 21.20
C VAL A 519 6.92 -22.24 21.91
N ILE A 520 7.92 -21.37 21.87
CA ILE A 520 9.25 -21.63 22.45
C ILE A 520 9.51 -20.68 23.61
N THR A 521 10.24 -21.16 24.60
CA THR A 521 10.75 -20.33 25.68
C THR A 521 12.22 -19.98 25.37
N PRO A 522 12.55 -18.69 25.19
CA PRO A 522 13.94 -18.30 24.96
C PRO A 522 14.77 -18.54 26.23
N PHE A 523 15.99 -18.98 26.02
CA PHE A 523 16.96 -19.01 27.11
C PHE A 523 17.35 -17.56 27.45
N PRO A 524 17.35 -17.16 28.74
CA PRO A 524 17.53 -15.76 29.11
C PRO A 524 19.00 -15.33 28.94
N LEU A 525 19.27 -14.62 27.85
CA LEU A 525 20.57 -14.00 27.55
C LEU A 525 20.31 -12.50 27.27
N THR A 526 20.76 -11.66 28.18
CA THR A 526 20.65 -10.21 28.03
C THR A 526 22.02 -9.55 28.16
N GLU A 527 22.21 -8.36 27.60
CA GLU A 527 23.49 -7.67 27.63
C GLU A 527 23.92 -7.32 29.06
N ASP A 528 22.99 -6.97 29.93
CA ASP A 528 23.21 -6.63 31.33
C ASP A 528 23.58 -7.86 32.21
N MET A 529 23.25 -9.06 31.75
CA MET A 529 23.64 -10.32 32.42
C MET A 529 25.00 -10.87 31.96
N PHE A 530 25.57 -10.28 30.91
CA PHE A 530 26.91 -10.66 30.45
C PHE A 530 27.98 -10.03 31.34
N ASP A 531 28.86 -10.84 31.95
CA ASP A 531 29.90 -10.34 32.83
C ASP A 531 31.30 -10.31 32.15
N PRO A 532 31.68 -9.17 31.59
CA PRO A 532 32.98 -9.06 30.91
C PRO A 532 34.19 -9.15 31.87
N SER A 533 34.01 -8.96 33.18
CA SER A 533 35.10 -9.05 34.15
C SER A 533 35.55 -10.49 34.40
N ILE A 534 34.65 -11.44 34.25
CA ILE A 534 34.96 -12.87 34.38
C ILE A 534 35.57 -13.42 33.10
N TRP A 535 35.20 -12.88 31.95
CA TRP A 535 35.54 -13.39 30.63
C TRP A 535 36.56 -12.54 29.87
N GLU A 536 37.32 -11.72 30.61
CA GLU A 536 38.51 -11.03 30.10
C GLU A 536 38.31 -10.23 28.82
N ALA A 537 37.46 -9.22 28.90
CA ALA A 537 37.13 -8.29 27.81
C ALA A 537 36.32 -8.89 26.65
N GLY A 538 35.63 -9.98 26.84
CA GLY A 538 34.55 -10.40 25.94
C GLY A 538 33.40 -9.39 25.92
N SER A 539 32.55 -9.41 24.89
CA SER A 539 31.38 -8.54 24.76
C SER A 539 30.23 -9.28 24.12
N PHE A 540 29.01 -8.82 24.41
CA PHE A 540 27.79 -9.28 23.77
C PHE A 540 26.96 -8.08 23.35
N ASP A 541 26.53 -8.11 22.12
CA ASP A 541 25.56 -7.14 21.53
C ASP A 541 24.22 -7.88 21.35
N GLU A 542 23.24 -7.53 22.17
CA GLU A 542 21.93 -8.16 22.17
C GLU A 542 21.14 -7.89 20.88
N GLN A 543 21.33 -6.72 20.25
CA GLN A 543 20.59 -6.35 19.05
C GLN A 543 20.97 -7.20 17.84
N THR A 544 22.25 -7.55 17.74
CA THR A 544 22.76 -8.37 16.63
C THR A 544 22.95 -9.84 17.02
N GLY A 545 22.81 -10.18 18.30
CA GLY A 545 23.14 -11.49 18.84
C GLY A 545 24.65 -11.83 18.78
N THR A 546 25.51 -10.81 18.62
CA THR A 546 26.94 -11.01 18.40
C THR A 546 27.71 -11.11 19.71
N LEU A 547 28.33 -12.25 19.94
CA LEU A 547 29.24 -12.53 21.06
C LEU A 547 30.69 -12.50 20.56
N ILE A 548 31.53 -11.77 21.26
CA ILE A 548 33.00 -11.83 21.13
C ILE A 548 33.55 -12.40 22.42
N THR A 549 34.24 -13.53 22.32
CA THR A 549 34.87 -14.20 23.49
C THR A 549 36.09 -13.43 23.97
N GLY A 550 36.41 -13.56 25.25
CA GLY A 550 37.61 -13.01 25.85
C GLY A 550 38.92 -13.66 25.33
N GLN A 551 40.06 -13.18 25.80
CA GLN A 551 41.40 -13.60 25.31
C GLN A 551 41.68 -15.08 25.47
N TYR A 552 41.05 -15.75 26.46
CA TYR A 552 41.18 -17.22 26.66
C TYR A 552 40.04 -18.01 26.00
N GLY A 553 39.26 -17.35 25.17
CA GLY A 553 38.30 -18.01 24.31
C GLY A 553 36.90 -18.21 24.88
N PHE A 554 36.60 -17.76 26.10
CA PHE A 554 35.27 -17.90 26.67
C PHE A 554 34.50 -16.57 26.72
N GLY A 555 33.17 -16.64 26.54
CA GLY A 555 32.23 -15.57 26.76
C GLY A 555 30.88 -16.14 27.20
N GLY A 556 30.22 -15.52 28.18
CA GLY A 556 29.00 -16.11 28.70
C GLY A 556 28.26 -15.27 29.74
N TRP A 557 27.24 -15.88 30.28
CA TRP A 557 26.27 -15.31 31.20
C TRP A 557 26.32 -16.01 32.53
N GLN A 558 26.21 -15.25 33.61
CA GLN A 558 26.19 -15.75 34.97
C GLN A 558 24.83 -15.51 35.62
N TYR A 559 24.28 -16.53 36.25
CA TYR A 559 23.00 -16.49 36.95
C TYR A 559 23.24 -16.63 38.44
N ALA A 560 23.15 -15.53 39.19
CA ALA A 560 23.60 -15.48 40.59
C ALA A 560 22.90 -16.49 41.51
N GLU A 561 21.60 -16.68 41.30
CA GLU A 561 20.79 -17.63 42.08
C GLU A 561 20.69 -19.03 41.43
N GLY A 562 21.29 -19.20 40.26
CA GLY A 562 21.10 -20.39 39.44
C GLY A 562 19.78 -20.31 38.65
N LEU A 563 19.83 -20.77 37.41
CA LEU A 563 18.69 -20.87 36.51
C LEU A 563 18.15 -22.30 36.55
N ASP A 564 16.88 -22.47 36.94
CA ASP A 564 16.19 -23.76 36.88
C ASP A 564 15.55 -23.95 35.51
N ILE A 565 16.09 -24.90 34.73
CA ILE A 565 15.58 -25.34 33.45
C ILE A 565 15.15 -26.81 33.45
N SER A 566 14.97 -27.40 34.62
CA SER A 566 14.62 -28.82 34.79
C SER A 566 13.21 -29.17 34.26
N GLY A 567 12.33 -28.16 34.11
CA GLY A 567 11.02 -28.31 33.53
C GLY A 567 11.03 -28.55 32.01
N PHE A 568 12.20 -28.40 31.34
CA PHE A 568 12.36 -28.61 29.92
C PHE A 568 13.12 -29.89 29.61
N LYS A 569 12.88 -30.45 28.43
CA LYS A 569 13.56 -31.64 27.97
C LYS A 569 14.81 -31.33 27.17
N THR A 570 14.70 -30.36 26.28
CA THR A 570 15.77 -30.03 25.34
C THR A 570 16.11 -28.53 25.36
N LEU A 571 17.36 -28.21 25.07
CA LEU A 571 17.86 -26.88 24.76
C LEU A 571 18.47 -26.91 23.35
N THR A 572 18.02 -26.04 22.47
CA THR A 572 18.54 -25.93 21.12
C THR A 572 19.32 -24.63 20.99
N VAL A 573 20.56 -24.71 20.50
CA VAL A 573 21.38 -23.55 20.15
C VAL A 573 21.60 -23.50 18.66
N GLU A 574 21.30 -22.36 18.04
CA GLU A 574 21.48 -22.13 16.61
C GLU A 574 22.33 -20.88 16.36
N LEU A 575 23.36 -21.01 15.51
CA LEU A 575 24.26 -19.92 15.12
C LEU A 575 23.82 -19.30 13.80
N GLY A 576 23.96 -17.97 13.68
CA GLY A 576 23.61 -17.19 12.50
C GLY A 576 24.72 -17.11 11.45
N ASN A 577 25.98 -17.42 11.82
CA ASN A 577 27.12 -17.39 10.90
C ASN A 577 27.77 -18.79 10.80
N ASP A 578 28.67 -18.93 9.84
CA ASP A 578 29.44 -20.16 9.69
C ASP A 578 30.34 -20.37 10.88
N ASN A 579 30.40 -21.62 11.30
CA ASN A 579 31.17 -22.09 12.42
C ASN A 579 32.49 -22.68 11.89
N ASP A 580 33.60 -22.40 12.58
CA ASP A 580 34.92 -22.88 12.20
C ASP A 580 35.35 -24.18 12.93
N SER A 581 34.40 -24.97 13.35
CA SER A 581 34.60 -26.26 14.08
C SER A 581 35.21 -26.16 15.47
N GLN A 582 35.55 -24.97 15.96
CA GLN A 582 36.15 -24.77 17.29
C GLN A 582 35.20 -24.09 18.29
N VAL A 583 33.96 -23.88 17.93
CA VAL A 583 32.96 -23.29 18.82
C VAL A 583 32.30 -24.41 19.64
N SER A 584 32.25 -24.24 20.96
CA SER A 584 31.51 -25.11 21.86
C SER A 584 30.59 -24.31 22.77
N PHE A 585 29.36 -24.79 22.95
CA PHE A 585 28.44 -24.28 23.96
C PHE A 585 28.64 -25.03 25.28
N ARG A 586 28.63 -24.34 26.41
CA ARG A 586 28.93 -24.89 27.73
C ARG A 586 27.92 -24.48 28.78
N LEU A 587 27.54 -25.43 29.64
CA LEU A 587 26.64 -25.22 30.76
C LEU A 587 27.32 -25.69 32.07
N PHE A 588 27.25 -24.83 33.08
CA PHE A 588 27.85 -25.10 34.39
C PHE A 588 26.74 -25.11 35.45
N ASP A 589 26.74 -26.17 36.28
CA ASP A 589 25.82 -26.29 37.41
C ASP A 589 26.46 -25.83 38.75
N LYS A 590 27.56 -25.12 38.67
CA LYS A 590 28.26 -24.50 39.79
C LYS A 590 28.58 -23.06 39.48
N ASN A 591 28.47 -22.22 40.48
CA ASN A 591 28.81 -20.81 40.40
C ASN A 591 30.35 -20.60 40.36
N ASN A 592 31.01 -21.33 39.49
CA ASN A 592 32.46 -21.31 39.31
C ASN A 592 32.83 -21.79 37.90
N TYR A 593 33.38 -20.90 37.09
CA TYR A 593 33.82 -21.22 35.72
C TYR A 593 35.06 -22.13 35.63
N TRP A 594 35.74 -22.37 36.74
CA TRP A 594 36.78 -23.38 36.85
C TRP A 594 36.25 -24.83 37.03
N SER A 595 34.95 -24.97 37.27
CA SER A 595 34.32 -26.28 37.34
C SER A 595 34.24 -26.94 35.97
N ASP A 596 34.14 -28.27 35.95
CA ASP A 596 33.93 -29.00 34.69
C ASP A 596 32.49 -28.81 34.19
N PRO A 597 32.28 -28.18 33.00
CA PRO A 597 30.96 -27.98 32.41
C PRO A 597 30.51 -29.19 31.58
N ALA A 598 29.22 -29.24 31.28
CA ALA A 598 28.76 -29.94 30.08
C ALA A 598 29.21 -29.16 28.84
N MET A 599 29.80 -29.85 27.86
CA MET A 599 30.38 -29.24 26.66
C MET A 599 29.74 -29.83 25.41
N TYR A 600 29.35 -28.98 24.50
CA TYR A 600 28.68 -29.33 23.24
C TYR A 600 29.37 -28.63 22.08
N ASP A 601 30.17 -29.40 21.35
CA ASP A 601 30.90 -28.88 20.18
C ASP A 601 30.02 -28.85 18.96
N PHE A 602 30.01 -27.70 18.23
CA PHE A 602 29.24 -27.57 17.02
C PHE A 602 29.81 -28.37 15.84
N GLY A 603 31.10 -28.66 15.83
CA GLY A 603 31.77 -29.27 14.69
C GLY A 603 31.56 -28.41 13.44
N ASN A 604 31.00 -28.98 12.38
CA ASN A 604 30.63 -28.25 11.15
C ASN A 604 29.13 -27.86 11.13
N SER A 605 28.40 -28.08 12.21
CA SER A 605 26.99 -27.75 12.33
C SER A 605 26.81 -26.31 12.80
N ARG A 606 25.73 -25.68 12.37
CA ARG A 606 25.26 -24.41 12.97
C ARG A 606 24.26 -24.63 14.09
N LYS A 607 23.87 -25.87 14.36
CA LYS A 607 22.83 -26.20 15.32
C LYS A 607 23.23 -27.38 16.18
N ILE A 608 23.01 -27.25 17.48
CA ILE A 608 23.09 -28.34 18.45
C ILE A 608 21.78 -28.45 19.23
N VAL A 609 21.47 -29.67 19.66
CA VAL A 609 20.34 -29.96 20.54
C VAL A 609 20.89 -30.71 21.76
N VAL A 610 20.65 -30.12 22.93
CA VAL A 610 21.10 -30.67 24.24
C VAL A 610 19.90 -31.34 24.90
N ASP A 611 20.06 -32.60 25.28
CA ASP A 611 19.12 -33.28 26.19
C ASP A 611 19.47 -32.88 27.64
N LEU A 612 18.61 -32.06 28.25
CA LEU A 612 18.84 -31.48 29.57
C LEU A 612 18.86 -32.51 30.70
N HIS A 613 18.20 -33.67 30.54
CA HIS A 613 18.16 -34.71 31.54
C HIS A 613 19.38 -35.66 31.50
N SER A 614 20.17 -35.60 30.42
CA SER A 614 21.33 -36.45 30.21
C SER A 614 22.67 -35.71 30.23
N MET A 615 22.68 -34.44 30.65
CA MET A 615 23.88 -33.60 30.67
C MET A 615 24.97 -34.18 31.56
N LYS A 616 26.19 -34.22 31.02
CA LYS A 616 27.39 -34.69 31.74
C LYS A 616 28.59 -33.80 31.46
N ASP A 617 29.44 -33.68 32.44
CA ASP A 617 30.78 -33.11 32.26
C ASP A 617 31.73 -34.08 31.51
N LYS A 618 32.94 -33.63 31.18
CA LYS A 618 33.96 -34.42 30.48
C LYS A 618 34.42 -35.69 31.25
N ASN A 619 34.19 -35.77 32.57
CA ASN A 619 34.55 -36.87 33.42
C ASN A 619 33.37 -37.83 33.66
N GLY A 620 32.21 -37.56 33.08
CA GLY A 620 30.99 -38.34 33.22
C GLY A 620 30.14 -37.94 34.42
N GLY A 621 30.53 -36.91 35.18
CA GLY A 621 29.75 -36.34 36.27
C GLY A 621 28.44 -35.72 35.74
N LYS A 622 27.33 -35.94 36.44
CA LYS A 622 26.02 -35.39 36.05
C LYS A 622 26.00 -33.86 36.25
N ILE A 623 25.53 -33.12 35.27
CA ILE A 623 25.22 -31.69 35.34
C ILE A 623 23.72 -31.54 35.62
N SER A 624 23.35 -30.75 36.65
CA SER A 624 21.97 -30.57 37.07
C SER A 624 21.30 -29.44 36.27
N PRO A 625 20.16 -29.70 35.62
CA PRO A 625 19.38 -28.63 34.98
C PRO A 625 18.61 -27.74 35.99
N GLU A 626 18.56 -28.13 37.27
CA GLU A 626 17.89 -27.33 38.32
C GLU A 626 18.70 -26.09 38.72
N HIS A 627 20.01 -26.11 38.45
CA HIS A 627 20.92 -25.05 38.90
C HIS A 627 21.97 -24.74 37.82
N ILE A 628 21.60 -24.10 36.74
CA ILE A 628 22.57 -23.59 35.76
C ILE A 628 23.04 -22.21 36.21
N TYR A 629 24.27 -22.12 36.66
CA TYR A 629 24.89 -20.85 37.11
C TYR A 629 25.59 -20.11 35.97
N ILE A 630 26.12 -20.83 34.98
CA ILE A 630 26.85 -20.24 33.87
C ILE A 630 26.44 -20.94 32.57
N ALA A 631 26.12 -20.13 31.55
CA ALA A 631 25.95 -20.57 30.17
C ALA A 631 26.84 -19.73 29.26
N GLY A 632 27.55 -20.34 28.30
CA GLY A 632 28.38 -19.54 27.41
C GLY A 632 29.01 -20.34 26.28
N PHE A 633 29.83 -19.64 25.53
CA PHE A 633 30.53 -20.18 24.38
C PHE A 633 32.03 -20.11 24.55
N TRP A 634 32.71 -21.12 24.07
CA TRP A 634 34.14 -21.12 23.94
C TRP A 634 34.55 -21.17 22.48
N SER A 635 35.45 -20.28 22.07
CA SER A 635 36.05 -20.24 20.73
C SER A 635 37.43 -19.65 20.79
N LEU A 636 38.42 -20.31 20.18
CA LEU A 636 39.74 -19.73 20.03
C LEU A 636 39.79 -18.71 18.90
N GLY A 637 40.41 -17.57 19.17
CA GLY A 637 40.78 -16.60 18.14
C GLY A 637 39.92 -15.37 18.02
N GLY A 638 39.00 -15.07 18.95
CA GLY A 638 38.24 -13.79 19.02
C GLY A 638 37.37 -13.52 17.82
N LYS A 639 36.95 -14.52 17.06
CA LYS A 639 36.00 -14.36 15.97
C LYS A 639 34.60 -14.14 16.53
N PRO A 640 33.81 -13.27 15.92
CA PRO A 640 32.41 -13.06 16.31
C PRO A 640 31.60 -14.36 16.16
N ILE A 641 30.85 -14.70 17.19
CA ILE A 641 29.86 -15.78 17.21
C ILE A 641 28.49 -15.07 17.12
N VAL A 642 27.75 -15.27 16.05
CA VAL A 642 26.40 -14.75 15.94
C VAL A 642 25.43 -15.80 16.46
N ILE A 643 24.81 -15.52 17.60
CA ILE A 643 23.79 -16.37 18.21
C ILE A 643 22.45 -16.04 17.59
N LYS A 644 21.92 -16.94 16.76
CA LYS A 644 20.60 -16.76 16.15
C LYS A 644 19.48 -17.01 17.15
N SER A 645 19.61 -18.10 17.91
CA SER A 645 18.65 -18.43 18.95
C SER A 645 19.22 -19.45 19.95
N ILE A 646 18.77 -19.36 21.22
CA ILE A 646 18.86 -20.41 22.21
C ILE A 646 17.48 -20.61 22.79
N THR A 647 16.92 -21.82 22.64
CA THR A 647 15.52 -22.10 22.98
C THR A 647 15.39 -23.35 23.80
N LEU A 648 14.48 -23.33 24.76
CA LEU A 648 14.07 -24.43 25.58
C LEU A 648 12.81 -25.08 25.01
N ALA A 649 12.67 -26.42 25.13
CA ALA A 649 11.47 -27.15 24.72
C ALA A 649 11.22 -28.38 25.61
N GLN A 650 9.91 -28.66 25.87
CA GLN A 650 9.46 -29.83 26.65
C GLN A 650 9.55 -31.15 25.89
#